data_6154a8b21ebc6491476b3e6303143ea1
#
_entry.id   6154a8b21ebc6491476b3e6303143ea1
#
_cell.length_a   1.000
_cell.length_b   1.000
_cell.length_c   1.000
_cell.angle_alpha   90.00
_cell.angle_beta   90.00
_cell.angle_gamma   90.00
#
_symmetry.space_group_name_H-M   'P 1'
#
loop_
_entity.id
_entity.type
_entity.pdbx_description
1 polymer ?
#
loop_
_entity_poly.entity_id
_entity_poly.type
_entity_poly.pdbx_seq_one_letter_code
_entity_poly.pdbx_strand_id
1 'polypeptide(L)'
;MSNASNSEDEINKVGNEDFEDIQENDNEDDRINTEDDMSNASNSEDEDDEVDNENPSTTSLLGTDIEENEEDLSDSEGNIFDAARSEDENDVDSEVLMEGNTSGENTSAFSMGSEDRADTGDNPLYPGAPLSKGESVLMLMSYLLRHNLTGKALNHLLEMFNIMFPGLIPSSHYLFHKEFGSSSKFEVHFYCESCLKYLGIRADCPSQCDSCNTVFDASANLKNGFYFLVLPLYAQIKQLLQEHGISLNEKTRTLGIFSDIQSGEEYQKLCDSGVLEKDDLTLIWNCDGAPVFKSSKCSIWPIQCQVIELKPEVRKKHILMSALWFGPSKPSMFTLLTPFVKEASLLETEGIDWQDIQGNCHVSKVFVLVCSSDSMARPLLRNTKQFNGFYGCDFCYHKGGKSYPYDQPEPPLRNERDHFRHAMSASVNEPVFGVKGPSPLMKLSHFQMINGFIPEYQHNVCLGVTRQLTTLWFDTANSQAPWYIGKKIEDVDLQLAKIKPPIEITRTPRSITERKFWKASEWRAFLLFYALPVLKGILPARFWNHLFLLVFGIYTLLQDKIKTRSILMSELALKKFVIDFQRLYGKDNMTFNIHLLTHSTQSVKHWGPLWATSTFAFESNMGTLLKYFHGTQYVPSQIARHFLLWRELPEKAKQTNTSVKVQSFVEELYFNKRKTDKCEILNESVKGFGHPPLQENITTSYRLAIAKLCRNLGNCFWSYNRFLVDGVVYHSQKYDRLKKRYNSG
;
A
#
# COMPACT_ATOMS: atom_id res chain seq x y z
N MET A 1 -3.14 -50.60 18.70
CA MET A 1 -1.94 -49.85 18.32
C MET A 1 -1.49 -50.37 16.96
N SER A 2 -1.95 -49.76 15.93
CA SER A 2 -1.54 -49.82 14.51
C SER A 2 -2.78 -49.54 13.67
N ASN A 3 -2.74 -48.46 12.94
CA ASN A 3 -3.59 -47.97 11.84
C ASN A 3 -4.04 -46.53 12.01
N ALA A 4 -3.08 -45.62 11.79
CA ALA A 4 -3.38 -44.20 11.59
C ALA A 4 -2.25 -43.50 10.79
N SER A 5 -1.79 -44.07 9.67
CA SER A 5 -0.72 -43.44 8.87
C SER A 5 -0.92 -43.51 7.35
N ASN A 6 -2.12 -43.89 6.87
CA ASN A 6 -2.35 -44.04 5.41
C ASN A 6 -3.39 -43.08 4.81
N SER A 7 -3.81 -42.02 5.51
CA SER A 7 -4.86 -41.12 4.98
C SER A 7 -4.32 -39.75 4.47
N GLU A 8 -3.07 -39.39 4.71
CA GLU A 8 -2.50 -38.10 4.25
C GLU A 8 -1.85 -38.18 2.86
N ASP A 9 -1.34 -39.35 2.48
CA ASP A 9 -0.70 -39.53 1.17
C ASP A 9 -1.68 -39.66 0.00
N GLU A 10 -2.93 -40.05 0.24
CA GLU A 10 -3.96 -40.09 -0.81
C GLU A 10 -4.54 -38.70 -1.16
N ILE A 11 -4.52 -37.73 -0.22
CA ILE A 11 -5.05 -36.40 -0.43
C ILE A 11 -4.13 -35.58 -1.35
N ASN A 12 -2.81 -35.82 -1.28
CA ASN A 12 -1.84 -35.12 -2.11
C ASN A 12 -1.75 -35.63 -3.57
N LYS A 13 -2.25 -36.81 -3.86
CA LYS A 13 -2.24 -37.38 -5.22
C LYS A 13 -3.43 -36.96 -6.08
N VAL A 14 -4.56 -36.63 -5.48
CA VAL A 14 -5.80 -36.26 -6.19
C VAL A 14 -5.75 -34.77 -6.64
N GLY A 15 -4.93 -33.95 -6.02
CA GLY A 15 -4.87 -32.50 -6.27
C GLY A 15 -4.20 -32.06 -7.58
N ASN A 16 -3.49 -32.93 -8.28
CA ASN A 16 -2.70 -32.53 -9.46
C ASN A 16 -3.29 -32.95 -10.82
N GLU A 17 -4.23 -33.86 -10.86
CA GLU A 17 -4.79 -34.35 -12.15
C GLU A 17 -6.13 -33.71 -12.52
N ASP A 18 -6.89 -33.15 -11.59
CA ASP A 18 -8.26 -32.66 -11.84
C ASP A 18 -8.36 -31.15 -12.18
N PHE A 19 -7.26 -30.41 -12.29
CA PHE A 19 -7.29 -28.97 -12.51
C PHE A 19 -7.28 -28.52 -13.99
N GLU A 20 -7.04 -29.42 -14.94
CA GLU A 20 -6.92 -29.06 -16.36
C GLU A 20 -8.26 -29.04 -17.13
N ASP A 21 -9.31 -29.71 -16.65
CA ASP A 21 -10.56 -29.92 -17.42
C ASP A 21 -11.74 -28.98 -17.08
N ILE A 22 -11.58 -27.96 -16.22
CA ILE A 22 -12.71 -27.11 -15.79
C ILE A 22 -12.65 -25.71 -16.41
N GLN A 23 -12.52 -25.59 -17.70
CA GLN A 23 -12.49 -24.27 -18.38
C GLN A 23 -13.53 -24.04 -19.48
N GLU A 24 -14.56 -24.85 -19.61
CA GLU A 24 -15.60 -24.59 -20.60
C GLU A 24 -16.89 -24.05 -19.93
N ASN A 25 -17.27 -22.83 -20.29
CA ASN A 25 -18.57 -22.14 -20.15
C ASN A 25 -18.69 -21.04 -19.10
N ASP A 26 -18.01 -19.90 -19.29
CA ASP A 26 -18.19 -18.72 -18.45
C ASP A 26 -18.59 -17.43 -19.19
N ASN A 27 -19.36 -17.45 -20.21
CA ASN A 27 -19.60 -16.21 -20.96
C ASN A 27 -21.05 -15.74 -21.21
N GLU A 28 -22.06 -16.10 -20.46
CA GLU A 28 -23.38 -15.53 -20.87
C GLU A 28 -24.32 -14.93 -19.81
N ASP A 29 -24.20 -15.09 -18.49
CA ASP A 29 -25.32 -14.64 -17.62
C ASP A 29 -25.02 -13.69 -16.45
N ASP A 30 -23.82 -13.18 -16.25
CA ASP A 30 -23.57 -12.15 -15.21
C ASP A 30 -23.65 -10.67 -15.71
N ARG A 31 -24.38 -10.42 -16.82
CA ARG A 31 -24.64 -9.04 -17.32
C ARG A 31 -25.80 -8.30 -16.63
N ILE A 32 -26.39 -8.87 -15.60
CA ILE A 32 -27.53 -8.24 -14.93
C ILE A 32 -27.14 -7.81 -13.52
N ASN A 33 -27.12 -6.48 -13.31
CA ASN A 33 -27.19 -5.77 -12.03
C ASN A 33 -25.92 -5.60 -11.18
N THR A 34 -24.94 -4.84 -11.67
CA THR A 34 -23.99 -4.14 -10.78
C THR A 34 -23.97 -2.61 -10.94
N GLU A 35 -24.90 -2.01 -11.68
CA GLU A 35 -24.91 -0.56 -11.93
C GLU A 35 -25.80 0.27 -10.98
N ASP A 36 -26.64 -0.32 -10.14
CA ASP A 36 -27.71 0.45 -9.47
C ASP A 36 -27.54 0.77 -7.97
N ASP A 37 -26.45 0.44 -7.30
CA ASP A 37 -26.35 0.72 -5.85
C ASP A 37 -25.27 1.74 -5.44
N MET A 38 -24.68 2.51 -6.36
CA MET A 38 -23.79 3.63 -6.02
C MET A 38 -24.29 5.02 -6.44
N SER A 39 -25.48 5.15 -6.98
CA SER A 39 -26.00 6.43 -7.50
C SER A 39 -27.31 6.89 -6.85
N ASN A 40 -27.47 6.75 -5.56
CA ASN A 40 -28.50 7.49 -4.84
C ASN A 40 -27.87 8.52 -3.89
N ALA A 41 -27.34 9.57 -4.48
CA ALA A 41 -27.28 10.91 -3.92
C ALA A 41 -27.91 11.83 -4.94
N SER A 42 -29.20 12.04 -4.73
CA SER A 42 -30.12 12.89 -5.46
C SER A 42 -29.52 14.16 -6.06
N ASN A 43 -29.75 14.33 -7.34
CA ASN A 43 -29.92 15.63 -7.97
C ASN A 43 -31.18 16.28 -7.35
N SER A 44 -31.06 17.47 -6.84
CA SER A 44 -32.09 18.49 -6.81
C SER A 44 -31.49 19.68 -7.53
N GLU A 45 -31.98 19.87 -8.72
CA GLU A 45 -32.03 21.14 -9.42
C GLU A 45 -32.93 22.06 -8.63
N ASP A 46 -32.51 23.29 -8.45
CA ASP A 46 -33.34 24.50 -8.37
C ASP A 46 -32.41 25.69 -8.55
N GLU A 47 -32.53 26.27 -9.68
CA GLU A 47 -32.93 27.58 -10.18
C GLU A 47 -32.31 28.79 -9.44
N ASP A 48 -31.69 29.58 -10.31
CA ASP A 48 -31.43 31.01 -10.40
C ASP A 48 -31.97 31.94 -9.27
N ASP A 49 -31.04 32.80 -8.82
CA ASP A 49 -31.31 34.24 -8.77
C ASP A 49 -30.00 35.05 -8.64
N GLU A 50 -29.81 35.91 -9.65
CA GLU A 50 -28.87 37.02 -9.69
C GLU A 50 -29.19 38.05 -8.61
N VAL A 51 -28.19 38.71 -8.02
CA VAL A 51 -28.16 40.17 -7.85
C VAL A 51 -26.74 40.65 -7.46
N ASP A 52 -26.31 41.56 -8.23
CA ASP A 52 -25.28 42.61 -8.24
C ASP A 52 -24.53 43.08 -6.99
N ASN A 53 -23.25 43.39 -7.31
CA ASN A 53 -22.49 44.65 -7.02
C ASN A 53 -21.98 44.96 -5.59
N GLU A 54 -20.73 45.11 -5.46
CA GLU A 54 -19.92 46.35 -5.47
C GLU A 54 -18.58 46.17 -4.75
N ASN A 55 -17.53 46.50 -5.50
CA ASN A 55 -16.22 46.87 -4.98
C ASN A 55 -16.26 48.33 -4.47
N PRO A 56 -15.45 48.79 -3.52
CA PRO A 56 -14.25 49.51 -3.94
C PRO A 56 -12.98 49.35 -3.06
N SER A 57 -11.88 49.23 -3.75
CA SER A 57 -10.55 49.97 -3.62
C SER A 57 -10.17 50.60 -2.27
N THR A 58 -8.93 50.35 -1.75
CA THR A 58 -7.75 51.17 -1.99
C THR A 58 -6.58 50.87 -1.03
N THR A 59 -5.39 50.84 -1.63
CA THR A 59 -4.06 51.37 -1.22
C THR A 59 -3.27 50.74 -0.07
N SER A 60 -2.19 50.07 -0.47
CA SER A 60 -0.75 50.35 -0.30
C SER A 60 -0.13 50.32 1.10
N LEU A 61 0.91 49.52 1.26
CA LEU A 61 2.33 49.92 1.44
C LEU A 61 3.18 48.73 1.90
N LEU A 62 4.15 48.39 1.05
CA LEU A 62 5.52 47.93 1.33
C LEU A 62 5.85 47.24 2.67
N GLY A 63 6.19 45.98 2.58
CA GLY A 63 6.97 45.21 3.55
C GLY A 63 7.53 43.96 2.86
N THR A 64 8.79 44.04 2.44
CA THR A 64 9.55 42.92 1.88
C THR A 64 9.90 41.95 2.98
N ASP A 65 9.21 40.81 3.02
CA ASP A 65 9.65 39.61 3.73
C ASP A 65 9.63 38.44 2.75
N ILE A 66 10.83 37.88 2.58
CA ILE A 66 11.08 36.69 1.78
C ILE A 66 10.42 35.49 2.52
N GLU A 67 9.20 35.16 2.13
CA GLU A 67 8.56 33.90 2.53
C GLU A 67 9.18 32.75 1.74
N GLU A 68 10.02 31.97 2.41
CA GLU A 68 10.37 30.62 1.99
C GLU A 68 9.12 29.76 2.06
N ASN A 69 8.52 29.48 0.91
CA ASN A 69 7.42 28.56 0.77
C ASN A 69 7.87 27.14 1.13
N GLU A 70 7.50 26.66 2.31
CA GLU A 70 7.42 25.24 2.62
C GLU A 70 6.19 24.69 1.88
N GLU A 71 6.38 24.19 0.67
CA GLU A 71 5.38 23.34 0.03
C GLU A 71 5.29 22.03 0.80
N ASP A 72 4.28 21.94 1.65
CA ASP A 72 3.75 20.69 2.13
C ASP A 72 3.36 19.84 0.90
N LEU A 73 4.02 18.69 0.71
CA LEU A 73 3.53 17.63 -0.15
C LEU A 73 2.29 17.00 0.51
N SER A 74 1.26 17.78 0.67
CA SER A 74 -0.09 17.37 0.92
C SER A 74 -0.84 17.50 -0.40
N ASP A 75 -1.31 16.36 -0.91
CA ASP A 75 -2.33 16.20 -1.93
C ASP A 75 -3.04 17.51 -2.34
N SER A 76 -2.47 18.24 -3.27
CA SER A 76 -3.20 19.26 -4.02
C SER A 76 -4.03 18.52 -5.08
N GLU A 77 -5.23 18.11 -4.72
CA GLU A 77 -6.28 17.88 -5.70
C GLU A 77 -6.69 19.27 -6.25
N GLY A 78 -6.16 19.63 -7.38
CA GLY A 78 -6.51 20.86 -8.06
C GLY A 78 -5.84 20.96 -9.42
N ASN A 79 -6.60 20.62 -10.48
CA ASN A 79 -6.43 21.07 -11.84
C ASN A 79 -5.04 21.04 -12.47
N ILE A 80 -4.62 19.86 -12.94
CA ILE A 80 -3.70 19.76 -14.09
C ILE A 80 -4.23 18.63 -15.00
N PHE A 81 -5.25 18.88 -15.77
CA PHE A 81 -5.63 18.04 -16.91
C PHE A 81 -6.41 18.87 -17.94
N ASP A 82 -5.78 19.96 -18.38
CA ASP A 82 -6.04 20.60 -19.67
C ASP A 82 -4.70 21.04 -20.24
N ALA A 83 -3.97 20.08 -20.82
CA ALA A 83 -2.82 20.41 -21.66
C ALA A 83 -2.67 19.37 -22.75
N ALA A 84 -3.09 19.80 -23.92
CA ALA A 84 -2.59 19.46 -25.27
C ALA A 84 -2.21 18.01 -25.55
N ARG A 85 -3.02 17.37 -26.38
CA ARG A 85 -2.59 16.30 -27.30
C ARG A 85 -1.32 16.74 -28.03
N SER A 86 -0.22 16.03 -27.80
CA SER A 86 0.93 16.02 -28.71
C SER A 86 1.16 14.58 -29.16
N GLU A 87 1.12 14.43 -30.49
CA GLU A 87 1.14 13.15 -31.21
C GLU A 87 2.53 12.53 -31.37
N ASP A 88 3.58 13.00 -30.70
CA ASP A 88 4.97 12.68 -31.00
C ASP A 88 5.72 11.77 -29.99
N GLU A 89 5.05 11.11 -29.03
CA GLU A 89 5.74 10.22 -28.05
C GLU A 89 5.73 8.72 -28.45
N ASN A 90 5.37 8.38 -29.67
CA ASN A 90 4.96 7.01 -30.04
C ASN A 90 6.10 6.03 -30.37
N ASP A 91 7.34 6.47 -30.63
CA ASP A 91 8.33 5.57 -31.22
C ASP A 91 9.29 4.88 -30.24
N VAL A 92 9.53 5.46 -29.05
CA VAL A 92 10.56 4.92 -28.14
C VAL A 92 10.03 3.81 -27.24
N ASP A 93 8.77 3.87 -26.83
CA ASP A 93 8.19 2.86 -25.91
C ASP A 93 7.79 1.55 -26.62
N SER A 94 7.53 1.59 -27.94
CA SER A 94 7.26 0.38 -28.72
C SER A 94 8.50 -0.48 -28.95
N GLU A 95 9.68 0.14 -29.17
CA GLU A 95 10.94 -0.59 -29.34
C GLU A 95 11.36 -1.29 -28.04
N VAL A 96 11.20 -0.67 -26.90
CA VAL A 96 11.59 -1.25 -25.60
C VAL A 96 10.69 -2.41 -25.16
N LEU A 97 9.42 -2.41 -25.55
CA LEU A 97 8.53 -3.56 -25.33
C LEU A 97 8.88 -4.74 -26.25
N MET A 98 9.51 -4.47 -27.41
CA MET A 98 9.96 -5.51 -28.34
C MET A 98 11.28 -6.16 -27.92
N GLU A 99 12.17 -5.45 -27.22
CA GLU A 99 13.50 -5.97 -26.80
C GLU A 99 13.46 -6.86 -25.54
N GLY A 100 12.35 -6.88 -24.80
CA GLY A 100 12.22 -7.60 -23.52
C GLY A 100 12.32 -9.13 -23.59
N ASN A 101 12.34 -9.76 -24.77
CA ASN A 101 12.29 -11.23 -24.94
C ASN A 101 13.14 -11.80 -26.08
N THR A 102 14.33 -11.27 -26.35
CA THR A 102 15.28 -11.91 -27.27
C THR A 102 16.51 -12.41 -26.53
N SER A 103 16.41 -13.58 -25.92
CA SER A 103 17.54 -14.50 -25.76
C SER A 103 17.41 -15.61 -26.83
N GLY A 104 17.96 -15.40 -27.98
CA GLY A 104 17.98 -16.37 -29.04
C GLY A 104 19.11 -16.02 -30.02
N GLU A 105 20.15 -16.81 -29.98
CA GLU A 105 21.30 -16.76 -30.87
C GLU A 105 20.91 -16.60 -32.34
N ASN A 106 21.47 -15.60 -33.01
CA ASN A 106 21.75 -15.71 -34.45
C ASN A 106 23.07 -15.05 -34.76
N THR A 107 24.03 -15.93 -35.01
CA THR A 107 25.30 -15.66 -35.64
C THR A 107 25.11 -15.18 -37.06
N SER A 108 25.53 -13.96 -37.37
CA SER A 108 26.10 -13.64 -38.69
C SER A 108 27.13 -12.53 -38.51
N ALA A 109 28.33 -12.91 -38.93
CA ALA A 109 29.53 -12.12 -38.87
C ALA A 109 29.46 -10.85 -39.72
N PHE A 110 29.80 -9.71 -39.10
CA PHE A 110 30.47 -8.62 -39.80
C PHE A 110 31.58 -8.08 -38.89
N SER A 111 32.81 -8.31 -39.33
CA SER A 111 34.02 -7.81 -38.71
C SER A 111 34.17 -6.31 -38.98
N MET A 112 34.47 -5.53 -38.00
CA MET A 112 35.58 -4.59 -37.91
C MET A 112 35.52 -3.75 -36.61
N GLY A 113 36.54 -3.97 -35.79
CA GLY A 113 37.41 -2.98 -35.19
C GLY A 113 36.84 -2.01 -34.16
N SER A 114 36.99 -2.37 -32.96
CA SER A 114 37.47 -1.67 -31.77
C SER A 114 36.86 -2.34 -30.53
N GLU A 115 37.71 -2.79 -29.66
CA GLU A 115 37.39 -3.29 -28.35
C GLU A 115 36.72 -2.16 -27.57
N ASP A 116 35.36 -2.14 -27.53
CA ASP A 116 34.60 -1.40 -26.51
C ASP A 116 34.82 -2.10 -25.16
N ARG A 117 35.89 -1.73 -24.48
CA ARG A 117 35.99 -1.89 -23.04
C ARG A 117 34.76 -1.20 -22.45
N ALA A 118 33.94 -1.94 -21.76
CA ALA A 118 32.89 -1.37 -20.92
C ALA A 118 33.53 -0.25 -20.08
N ASP A 119 33.13 0.99 -20.35
CA ASP A 119 33.62 2.16 -19.64
C ASP A 119 33.12 2.00 -18.18
N THR A 120 34.03 1.72 -17.25
CA THR A 120 33.75 1.36 -15.86
C THR A 120 33.27 2.57 -15.07
N GLY A 121 32.60 3.56 -15.61
CA GLY A 121 31.98 4.68 -14.91
C GLY A 121 32.90 5.56 -14.03
N ASP A 122 34.17 5.17 -13.86
CA ASP A 122 35.15 5.82 -12.98
C ASP A 122 35.90 6.98 -13.67
N ASN A 123 35.70 7.20 -14.98
CA ASN A 123 36.34 8.29 -15.66
C ASN A 123 35.81 9.65 -15.19
N PRO A 124 36.68 10.63 -14.85
CA PRO A 124 36.22 11.95 -14.47
C PRO A 124 35.41 12.58 -15.62
N LEU A 125 34.37 13.33 -15.30
CA LEU A 125 33.45 13.94 -16.26
C LEU A 125 34.21 14.77 -17.34
N TYR A 126 35.28 15.44 -16.91
CA TYR A 126 36.28 16.08 -17.76
C TYR A 126 37.64 16.12 -17.02
N PRO A 127 38.79 16.37 -17.66
CA PRO A 127 40.09 16.43 -16.98
C PRO A 127 40.07 17.39 -15.79
N GLY A 128 40.25 16.88 -14.58
CA GLY A 128 40.18 17.63 -13.31
C GLY A 128 38.79 17.83 -12.73
N ALA A 129 37.76 17.22 -13.29
CA ALA A 129 36.41 17.25 -12.70
C ALA A 129 36.38 16.58 -11.32
N PRO A 130 35.64 17.13 -10.36
CA PRO A 130 35.44 16.50 -9.04
C PRO A 130 34.43 15.37 -9.05
N LEU A 131 33.77 15.10 -10.20
CA LEU A 131 32.74 14.09 -10.38
C LEU A 131 33.12 13.18 -11.55
N SER A 132 32.75 11.91 -11.43
CA SER A 132 32.81 10.96 -12.54
C SER A 132 31.59 11.09 -13.45
N LYS A 133 31.66 10.52 -14.65
CA LYS A 133 30.53 10.45 -15.57
C LYS A 133 29.39 9.61 -14.96
N GLY A 134 29.71 8.47 -14.33
CA GLY A 134 28.74 7.63 -13.63
C GLY A 134 28.03 8.34 -12.49
N GLU A 135 28.77 9.13 -11.66
CA GLU A 135 28.18 9.96 -10.61
C GLU A 135 27.19 10.99 -11.18
N SER A 136 27.52 11.61 -12.31
CA SER A 136 26.66 12.61 -12.95
C SER A 136 25.37 12.00 -13.48
N VAL A 137 25.45 10.82 -14.13
CA VAL A 137 24.28 10.07 -14.60
C VAL A 137 23.41 9.61 -13.41
N LEU A 138 24.01 9.12 -12.32
CA LEU A 138 23.31 8.70 -11.11
C LEU A 138 22.56 9.87 -10.45
N MET A 139 23.18 11.04 -10.33
CA MET A 139 22.54 12.24 -9.79
C MET A 139 21.34 12.68 -10.62
N LEU A 140 21.50 12.72 -11.96
CA LEU A 140 20.43 13.08 -12.88
C LEU A 140 19.28 12.07 -12.85
N MET A 141 19.58 10.77 -12.77
CA MET A 141 18.56 9.73 -12.65
C MET A 141 17.79 9.85 -11.32
N SER A 142 18.50 10.09 -10.22
CA SER A 142 17.89 10.31 -8.92
C SER A 142 16.95 11.50 -8.93
N TYR A 143 17.36 12.60 -9.59
CA TYR A 143 16.54 13.81 -9.74
C TYR A 143 15.32 13.55 -10.63
N LEU A 144 15.50 12.88 -11.79
CA LEU A 144 14.42 12.50 -12.68
C LEU A 144 13.33 11.69 -11.98
N LEU A 145 13.75 10.62 -11.29
CA LEU A 145 12.83 9.72 -10.61
C LEU A 145 12.13 10.41 -9.42
N ARG A 146 12.88 11.20 -8.64
CA ARG A 146 12.31 11.94 -7.50
C ARG A 146 11.23 12.92 -7.90
N HIS A 147 11.48 13.66 -8.97
CA HIS A 147 10.57 14.71 -9.44
C HIS A 147 9.62 14.24 -10.53
N ASN A 148 9.69 12.94 -10.85
CA ASN A 148 8.84 12.30 -11.84
C ASN A 148 8.80 13.09 -13.17
N LEU A 149 9.98 13.37 -13.74
CA LEU A 149 10.09 14.14 -14.98
C LEU A 149 9.60 13.32 -16.18
N THR A 150 8.92 13.98 -17.12
CA THR A 150 8.54 13.38 -18.39
C THR A 150 9.77 13.12 -19.26
N GLY A 151 9.69 12.15 -20.21
CA GLY A 151 10.77 11.92 -21.19
C GLY A 151 11.15 13.19 -21.95
N LYS A 152 10.16 14.03 -22.31
CA LYS A 152 10.39 15.32 -22.97
C LYS A 152 11.16 16.29 -22.06
N ALA A 153 10.81 16.38 -20.77
CA ALA A 153 11.53 17.21 -19.80
C ALA A 153 12.98 16.72 -19.62
N LEU A 154 13.18 15.39 -19.59
CA LEU A 154 14.54 14.82 -19.56
C LEU A 154 15.33 15.19 -20.82
N ASN A 155 14.74 15.04 -22.02
CA ASN A 155 15.42 15.40 -23.27
C ASN A 155 15.84 16.87 -23.26
N HIS A 156 14.98 17.81 -22.87
CA HIS A 156 15.35 19.22 -22.76
C HIS A 156 16.43 19.47 -21.71
N LEU A 157 16.39 18.72 -20.59
CA LEU A 157 17.43 18.82 -19.56
C LEU A 157 18.79 18.34 -20.07
N LEU A 158 18.82 17.20 -20.77
CA LEU A 158 20.03 16.65 -21.40
C LEU A 158 20.57 17.59 -22.49
N GLU A 159 19.70 18.16 -23.33
CA GLU A 159 20.05 19.15 -24.33
C GLU A 159 20.69 20.40 -23.69
N MET A 160 20.07 20.93 -22.64
CA MET A 160 20.60 22.05 -21.87
C MET A 160 22.00 21.77 -21.32
N PHE A 161 22.20 20.57 -20.73
CA PHE A 161 23.54 20.17 -20.25
C PHE A 161 24.54 20.00 -21.40
N ASN A 162 24.14 19.48 -22.56
CA ASN A 162 25.02 19.35 -23.70
C ASN A 162 25.38 20.69 -24.36
N ILE A 163 24.51 21.71 -24.27
CA ILE A 163 24.85 23.09 -24.67
C ILE A 163 25.89 23.70 -23.70
N MET A 164 25.72 23.48 -22.39
CA MET A 164 26.67 24.01 -21.40
C MET A 164 27.98 23.22 -21.35
N PHE A 165 27.92 21.93 -21.56
CA PHE A 165 29.03 20.97 -21.41
C PHE A 165 29.03 19.95 -22.55
N PRO A 166 29.42 20.34 -23.77
CA PRO A 166 29.29 19.47 -24.96
C PRO A 166 30.00 18.12 -24.82
N GLY A 167 29.26 17.04 -25.08
CA GLY A 167 29.79 15.67 -25.11
C GLY A 167 30.11 15.03 -23.77
N LEU A 168 29.81 15.68 -22.63
CA LEU A 168 30.12 15.15 -21.30
C LEU A 168 29.00 14.27 -20.74
N ILE A 169 27.76 14.51 -21.14
CA ILE A 169 26.56 13.80 -20.68
C ILE A 169 25.87 13.17 -21.90
N PRO A 170 25.20 12.03 -21.75
CA PRO A 170 24.42 11.43 -22.83
C PRO A 170 23.46 12.45 -23.46
N SER A 171 23.41 12.50 -24.80
CA SER A 171 22.66 13.52 -25.54
C SER A 171 21.16 13.19 -25.73
N SER A 172 20.76 11.96 -25.45
CA SER A 172 19.38 11.51 -25.63
C SER A 172 18.89 10.66 -24.47
N HIS A 173 17.57 10.60 -24.31
CA HIS A 173 16.90 9.74 -23.36
C HIS A 173 17.37 8.26 -23.46
N TYR A 174 17.44 7.73 -24.67
CA TYR A 174 17.91 6.37 -24.91
C TYR A 174 19.34 6.14 -24.42
N LEU A 175 20.29 6.99 -24.84
CA LEU A 175 21.69 6.88 -24.40
C LEU A 175 21.84 7.05 -22.88
N PHE A 176 21.05 7.93 -22.28
CA PHE A 176 21.05 8.16 -20.85
C PHE A 176 20.61 6.92 -20.07
N HIS A 177 19.50 6.27 -20.48
CA HIS A 177 19.05 5.03 -19.86
C HIS A 177 20.00 3.85 -20.12
N LYS A 178 20.60 3.79 -21.31
CA LYS A 178 21.62 2.79 -21.63
C LYS A 178 22.86 2.95 -20.75
N GLU A 179 23.31 4.16 -20.52
CA GLU A 179 24.45 4.48 -19.65
C GLU A 179 24.14 4.16 -18.18
N PHE A 180 22.93 4.45 -17.70
CA PHE A 180 22.51 4.05 -16.37
C PHE A 180 22.53 2.52 -16.19
N GLY A 181 22.28 1.77 -17.25
CA GLY A 181 22.44 0.32 -17.29
C GLY A 181 21.55 -0.41 -16.29
N SER A 182 20.23 -0.22 -16.38
CA SER A 182 19.29 -0.96 -15.54
C SER A 182 19.37 -2.46 -15.80
N SER A 183 19.45 -3.24 -14.74
CA SER A 183 19.44 -4.72 -14.78
C SER A 183 18.06 -5.30 -14.56
N SER A 184 17.15 -4.54 -13.98
CA SER A 184 15.81 -5.00 -13.65
C SER A 184 14.92 -5.07 -14.88
N LYS A 185 14.24 -6.19 -15.03
CA LYS A 185 13.34 -6.46 -16.15
C LYS A 185 11.95 -6.82 -15.65
N PHE A 186 10.95 -6.54 -16.46
CA PHE A 186 9.61 -7.07 -16.35
C PHE A 186 9.30 -7.93 -17.57
N GLU A 187 8.38 -8.87 -17.40
CA GLU A 187 7.94 -9.76 -18.46
C GLU A 187 6.56 -9.31 -18.95
N VAL A 188 6.32 -9.44 -20.25
CA VAL A 188 5.02 -9.18 -20.87
C VAL A 188 4.28 -10.49 -20.99
N HIS A 189 3.18 -10.61 -20.28
CA HIS A 189 2.31 -11.78 -20.28
C HIS A 189 1.01 -11.45 -21.02
N PHE A 190 0.58 -12.36 -21.88
CA PHE A 190 -0.59 -12.17 -22.72
C PHE A 190 -1.78 -12.96 -22.22
N TYR A 191 -2.96 -12.47 -22.57
CA TYR A 191 -4.23 -13.17 -22.37
C TYR A 191 -5.14 -13.02 -23.58
N CYS A 192 -6.08 -13.93 -23.74
CA CYS A 192 -7.02 -13.94 -24.84
C CYS A 192 -7.97 -12.74 -24.74
N GLU A 193 -8.13 -11.99 -25.81
CA GLU A 193 -9.04 -10.83 -25.87
C GLU A 193 -10.50 -11.20 -25.68
N SER A 194 -10.90 -12.42 -26.09
CA SER A 194 -12.30 -12.85 -26.08
C SER A 194 -12.71 -13.51 -24.75
N CYS A 195 -11.87 -14.42 -24.20
CA CYS A 195 -12.22 -15.20 -23.01
C CYS A 195 -11.35 -14.91 -21.79
N LEU A 196 -10.42 -13.96 -21.88
CA LEU A 196 -9.49 -13.54 -20.83
C LEU A 196 -8.58 -14.66 -20.30
N LYS A 197 -8.50 -15.82 -20.97
CA LYS A 197 -7.62 -16.91 -20.59
C LYS A 197 -6.16 -16.51 -20.70
N TYR A 198 -5.35 -16.91 -19.73
CA TYR A 198 -3.91 -16.71 -19.73
C TYR A 198 -3.25 -17.51 -20.88
N LEU A 199 -2.40 -16.85 -21.66
CA LEU A 199 -1.73 -17.44 -22.82
C LEU A 199 -0.21 -17.64 -22.62
N GLY A 200 0.40 -16.95 -21.66
CA GLY A 200 1.84 -17.04 -21.41
C GLY A 200 2.62 -15.81 -21.83
N ILE A 201 3.96 -15.94 -21.89
CA ILE A 201 4.88 -14.96 -22.50
C ILE A 201 4.90 -15.15 -24.01
N ARG A 202 5.42 -14.16 -24.75
CA ARG A 202 5.42 -14.18 -26.22
C ARG A 202 5.98 -15.47 -26.84
N ALA A 203 7.01 -16.04 -26.24
CA ALA A 203 7.64 -17.27 -26.74
C ALA A 203 6.73 -18.52 -26.59
N ASP A 204 5.86 -18.53 -25.59
CA ASP A 204 5.05 -19.68 -25.20
C ASP A 204 3.61 -19.58 -25.73
N CYS A 205 3.20 -18.41 -26.27
CA CYS A 205 1.83 -18.20 -26.70
C CYS A 205 1.46 -19.09 -27.88
N PRO A 206 0.31 -19.79 -27.84
CA PRO A 206 -0.21 -20.54 -28.98
C PRO A 206 -0.69 -19.57 -30.07
N SER A 207 -0.74 -20.06 -31.33
CA SER A 207 -1.28 -19.29 -32.46
C SER A 207 -2.80 -19.03 -32.36
N GLN A 208 -3.49 -19.83 -31.57
CA GLN A 208 -4.93 -19.70 -31.26
C GLN A 208 -5.19 -20.05 -29.79
N CYS A 209 -6.14 -19.37 -29.19
CA CYS A 209 -6.61 -19.72 -27.85
C CYS A 209 -7.27 -21.09 -27.87
N ASP A 210 -6.82 -22.01 -27.04
CA ASP A 210 -7.35 -23.37 -26.94
C ASP A 210 -8.77 -23.44 -26.32
N SER A 211 -9.20 -22.38 -25.65
CA SER A 211 -10.54 -22.30 -25.02
C SER A 211 -11.62 -21.75 -25.97
N CYS A 212 -11.33 -20.73 -26.77
CA CYS A 212 -12.33 -20.06 -27.61
C CYS A 212 -11.92 -19.97 -29.09
N ASN A 213 -10.80 -20.55 -29.49
CA ASN A 213 -10.26 -20.58 -30.86
C ASN A 213 -9.97 -19.18 -31.46
N THR A 214 -9.93 -18.13 -30.65
CA THR A 214 -9.52 -16.80 -31.10
C THR A 214 -8.06 -16.82 -31.53
N VAL A 215 -7.76 -16.28 -32.71
CA VAL A 215 -6.39 -16.19 -33.23
C VAL A 215 -5.59 -15.23 -32.37
N PHE A 216 -4.40 -15.63 -31.97
CA PHE A 216 -3.48 -14.80 -31.20
C PHE A 216 -2.41 -14.16 -32.10
N ASP A 217 -2.28 -12.84 -31.98
CA ASP A 217 -1.16 -12.06 -32.53
C ASP A 217 -0.57 -11.18 -31.44
N ALA A 218 0.70 -11.42 -31.09
CA ALA A 218 1.34 -10.70 -29.99
C ALA A 218 1.43 -9.19 -30.22
N SER A 219 1.66 -8.75 -31.46
CA SER A 219 1.78 -7.33 -31.80
C SER A 219 0.41 -6.64 -31.74
N ALA A 220 -0.63 -7.29 -32.24
CA ALA A 220 -2.01 -6.79 -32.13
C ALA A 220 -2.46 -6.74 -30.66
N ASN A 221 -2.23 -7.80 -29.89
CA ASN A 221 -2.59 -7.84 -28.47
C ASN A 221 -1.84 -6.78 -27.66
N LEU A 222 -0.57 -6.54 -27.93
CA LEU A 222 0.21 -5.48 -27.30
C LEU A 222 -0.38 -4.08 -27.61
N LYS A 223 -0.68 -3.82 -28.88
CA LYS A 223 -1.26 -2.55 -29.33
C LYS A 223 -2.65 -2.32 -28.74
N ASN A 224 -3.46 -3.37 -28.61
CA ASN A 224 -4.84 -3.31 -28.12
C ASN A 224 -4.95 -3.40 -26.60
N GLY A 225 -3.84 -3.64 -25.88
CA GLY A 225 -3.79 -3.67 -24.43
C GLY A 225 -4.17 -5.01 -23.80
N PHE A 226 -4.21 -6.13 -24.54
CA PHE A 226 -4.51 -7.48 -24.03
C PHE A 226 -3.25 -8.17 -23.47
N TYR A 227 -2.59 -7.50 -22.53
CA TYR A 227 -1.41 -7.97 -21.81
C TYR A 227 -1.36 -7.40 -20.40
N PHE A 228 -0.53 -7.98 -19.58
CA PHE A 228 -0.17 -7.43 -18.27
C PHE A 228 1.32 -7.67 -18.01
N LEU A 229 1.87 -6.99 -17.00
CA LEU A 229 3.29 -7.09 -16.70
C LEU A 229 3.50 -7.93 -15.45
N VAL A 230 4.54 -8.77 -15.49
CA VAL A 230 5.03 -9.53 -14.34
C VAL A 230 6.44 -9.04 -14.00
N LEU A 231 6.64 -8.73 -12.74
CA LEU A 231 7.91 -8.26 -12.18
C LEU A 231 8.43 -9.34 -11.23
N PRO A 232 9.43 -10.14 -11.61
CA PRO A 232 9.86 -11.29 -10.83
C PRO A 232 10.20 -10.94 -9.37
N LEU A 233 9.55 -11.60 -8.42
CA LEU A 233 9.79 -11.41 -6.98
C LEU A 233 11.18 -11.89 -6.57
N TYR A 234 11.68 -12.97 -7.21
CA TYR A 234 13.01 -13.49 -6.97
C TYR A 234 14.08 -12.39 -7.00
N ALA A 235 14.13 -11.62 -8.10
CA ALA A 235 15.12 -10.55 -8.27
C ALA A 235 14.92 -9.42 -7.24
N GLN A 236 13.68 -9.03 -6.98
CA GLN A 236 13.35 -7.97 -6.05
C GLN A 236 13.68 -8.34 -4.60
N ILE A 237 13.41 -9.57 -4.17
CA ILE A 237 13.72 -10.05 -2.82
C ILE A 237 15.22 -10.22 -2.67
N LYS A 238 15.91 -10.82 -3.66
CA LYS A 238 17.37 -10.96 -3.65
C LYS A 238 18.06 -9.61 -3.48
N GLN A 239 17.65 -8.61 -4.26
CA GLN A 239 18.16 -7.24 -4.14
C GLN A 239 17.91 -6.67 -2.73
N LEU A 240 16.69 -6.86 -2.19
CA LEU A 240 16.33 -6.40 -0.85
C LEU A 240 17.20 -7.00 0.25
N LEU A 241 17.50 -8.30 0.17
CA LEU A 241 18.35 -9.01 1.15
C LEU A 241 19.81 -8.55 1.10
N GLN A 242 20.28 -8.11 -0.07
CA GLN A 242 21.64 -7.60 -0.29
C GLN A 242 21.77 -6.09 0.00
N GLU A 243 20.66 -5.40 0.27
CA GLU A 243 20.66 -3.97 0.57
C GLU A 243 21.29 -3.68 1.94
N HIS A 244 22.21 -2.70 1.98
CA HIS A 244 22.92 -2.34 3.20
C HIS A 244 21.97 -1.74 4.25
N GLY A 245 22.11 -2.19 5.51
CA GLY A 245 21.31 -1.70 6.62
C GLY A 245 19.95 -2.37 6.77
N ILE A 246 19.59 -3.29 5.88
CA ILE A 246 18.40 -4.13 6.06
C ILE A 246 18.79 -5.32 6.96
N SER A 247 18.07 -5.47 8.04
CA SER A 247 18.18 -6.62 8.94
C SER A 247 16.82 -7.29 9.10
N LEU A 248 16.82 -8.61 9.06
CA LEU A 248 15.64 -9.41 9.31
C LEU A 248 15.40 -9.49 10.82
N ASN A 249 14.13 -9.46 11.22
CA ASN A 249 13.75 -9.73 12.61
C ASN A 249 13.93 -11.22 12.91
N GLU A 250 14.41 -11.52 14.11
CA GLU A 250 14.37 -12.90 14.59
C GLU A 250 12.93 -13.37 14.77
N LYS A 251 12.67 -14.64 14.41
CA LYS A 251 11.37 -15.29 14.56
C LYS A 251 11.08 -15.65 16.03
N THR A 252 11.30 -14.68 16.94
CA THR A 252 11.14 -14.89 18.38
C THR A 252 9.70 -14.70 18.82
N ARG A 253 9.25 -15.56 19.76
CA ARG A 253 7.91 -15.50 20.33
C ARG A 253 7.95 -15.15 21.81
N THR A 254 7.13 -14.19 22.21
CA THR A 254 6.77 -13.99 23.61
C THR A 254 5.39 -14.59 23.84
N LEU A 255 5.30 -15.66 24.62
CA LEU A 255 4.04 -16.36 24.89
C LEU A 255 2.97 -15.40 25.43
N GLY A 256 1.77 -15.45 24.81
CA GLY A 256 0.62 -14.65 25.23
C GLY A 256 0.71 -13.16 24.90
N ILE A 257 1.69 -12.73 24.08
CA ILE A 257 1.83 -11.35 23.60
C ILE A 257 1.84 -11.35 22.07
N PHE A 258 0.98 -10.52 21.48
CA PHE A 258 0.88 -10.29 20.03
C PHE A 258 1.45 -8.90 19.73
N SER A 259 2.51 -8.82 18.92
CA SER A 259 3.23 -7.57 18.67
C SER A 259 3.48 -7.29 17.18
N ASP A 260 3.44 -8.29 16.33
CA ASP A 260 3.52 -8.20 14.86
C ASP A 260 2.94 -9.49 14.27
N ILE A 261 2.91 -9.62 12.93
CA ILE A 261 2.43 -10.82 12.22
C ILE A 261 3.16 -12.07 12.70
N GLN A 262 4.46 -11.99 12.89
CA GLN A 262 5.29 -13.10 13.39
C GLN A 262 4.84 -13.65 14.74
N SER A 263 4.17 -12.87 15.57
CA SER A 263 3.63 -13.31 16.86
C SER A 263 2.29 -14.02 16.78
N GLY A 264 1.67 -14.06 15.59
CA GLY A 264 0.38 -14.70 15.35
C GLY A 264 0.46 -16.22 15.39
N GLU A 265 -0.65 -16.84 15.78
CA GLU A 265 -0.73 -18.30 15.97
C GLU A 265 -0.45 -19.09 14.67
N GLU A 266 -0.94 -18.61 13.51
CA GLU A 266 -0.73 -19.28 12.23
C GLU A 266 0.74 -19.22 11.78
N TYR A 267 1.39 -18.07 11.96
CA TYR A 267 2.83 -17.96 11.70
C TYR A 267 3.64 -18.88 12.61
N GLN A 268 3.31 -18.91 13.91
CA GLN A 268 4.03 -19.72 14.89
C GLN A 268 3.82 -21.22 14.69
N LYS A 269 2.66 -21.65 14.20
CA LYS A 269 2.43 -23.05 13.83
C LYS A 269 3.40 -23.53 12.74
N LEU A 270 3.71 -22.67 11.75
CA LEU A 270 4.69 -23.00 10.70
C LEU A 270 6.12 -23.09 11.26
N CYS A 271 6.48 -22.22 12.20
CA CYS A 271 7.77 -22.31 12.91
C CYS A 271 7.85 -23.58 13.78
N ASP A 272 6.81 -23.85 14.59
CA ASP A 272 6.77 -24.99 15.52
C ASP A 272 6.75 -26.33 14.77
N SER A 273 6.19 -26.39 13.55
CA SER A 273 6.18 -27.57 12.69
C SER A 273 7.47 -27.77 11.87
N GLY A 274 8.40 -26.82 11.93
CA GLY A 274 9.65 -26.87 11.16
C GLY A 274 9.49 -26.55 9.67
N VAL A 275 8.32 -26.06 9.23
CA VAL A 275 8.10 -25.60 7.84
C VAL A 275 8.86 -24.29 7.60
N LEU A 276 8.83 -23.36 8.54
CA LEU A 276 9.60 -22.12 8.48
C LEU A 276 10.91 -22.25 9.25
N GLU A 277 12.02 -22.25 8.52
CA GLU A 277 13.36 -22.23 9.07
C GLU A 277 13.82 -20.79 9.39
N LYS A 278 15.00 -20.66 10.05
CA LYS A 278 15.50 -19.37 10.53
C LYS A 278 15.61 -18.31 9.45
N ASP A 279 16.16 -18.67 8.29
CA ASP A 279 16.49 -17.75 7.20
C ASP A 279 15.37 -17.66 6.15
N ASP A 280 14.27 -18.41 6.30
CA ASP A 280 13.12 -18.34 5.42
C ASP A 280 12.35 -17.02 5.55
N LEU A 281 11.67 -16.64 4.50
CA LEU A 281 10.90 -15.40 4.41
C LEU A 281 9.41 -15.69 4.23
N THR A 282 8.60 -14.75 4.67
CA THR A 282 7.15 -14.82 4.47
C THR A 282 6.61 -13.51 3.92
N LEU A 283 5.53 -13.60 3.15
CA LEU A 283 4.92 -12.45 2.48
C LEU A 283 3.50 -12.20 2.98
N ILE A 284 3.25 -10.94 3.31
CA ILE A 284 1.91 -10.36 3.28
C ILE A 284 1.74 -9.66 1.94
N TRP A 285 0.57 -9.83 1.31
CA TRP A 285 0.31 -9.30 -0.01
C TRP A 285 -1.07 -8.64 -0.14
N ASN A 286 -1.21 -7.82 -1.16
CA ASN A 286 -2.45 -7.12 -1.51
C ASN A 286 -2.64 -7.17 -3.02
N CYS A 287 -3.90 -7.29 -3.43
CA CYS A 287 -4.31 -7.07 -4.81
C CYS A 287 -5.63 -6.30 -4.75
N ASP A 288 -5.63 -5.12 -5.31
CA ASP A 288 -6.80 -4.24 -5.36
C ASP A 288 -6.73 -3.34 -6.59
N GLY A 289 -7.90 -2.83 -7.03
CA GLY A 289 -8.03 -2.02 -8.22
C GLY A 289 -8.09 -0.53 -7.91
N ALA A 290 -7.32 0.28 -8.66
CA ALA A 290 -7.42 1.73 -8.58
C ALA A 290 -7.73 2.35 -9.95
N PRO A 291 -8.69 3.30 -10.04
CA PRO A 291 -8.96 4.02 -11.28
C PRO A 291 -7.75 4.89 -11.64
N VAL A 292 -7.40 4.89 -12.94
CA VAL A 292 -6.26 5.64 -13.47
C VAL A 292 -6.69 7.02 -13.94
N PHE A 293 -7.82 7.11 -14.63
CA PHE A 293 -8.34 8.35 -15.21
C PHE A 293 -9.74 8.68 -14.67
N LYS A 294 -10.02 9.97 -14.50
CA LYS A 294 -11.36 10.42 -14.05
C LYS A 294 -12.44 10.21 -15.12
N SER A 295 -12.06 10.23 -16.40
CA SER A 295 -12.98 10.18 -17.55
C SER A 295 -13.12 8.81 -18.20
N SER A 296 -12.37 7.80 -17.74
CA SER A 296 -12.42 6.46 -18.31
C SER A 296 -12.55 5.39 -17.23
N LYS A 297 -13.08 4.22 -17.59
CA LYS A 297 -13.21 3.06 -16.70
C LYS A 297 -11.86 2.31 -16.49
N CYS A 298 -10.74 2.80 -17.07
CA CYS A 298 -9.45 2.12 -16.93
C CYS A 298 -8.94 2.14 -15.49
N SER A 299 -8.49 0.99 -15.04
CA SER A 299 -7.92 0.78 -13.71
C SER A 299 -6.63 -0.03 -13.78
N ILE A 300 -5.75 0.16 -12.78
CA ILE A 300 -4.62 -0.72 -12.52
C ILE A 300 -4.97 -1.70 -11.41
N TRP A 301 -4.41 -2.92 -11.50
CA TRP A 301 -4.51 -3.96 -10.47
C TRP A 301 -3.12 -4.52 -10.22
N PRO A 302 -2.33 -3.94 -9.33
CA PRO A 302 -1.04 -4.49 -8.94
C PRO A 302 -1.20 -5.61 -7.91
N ILE A 303 -0.35 -6.64 -7.99
CA ILE A 303 -0.08 -7.57 -6.89
C ILE A 303 1.12 -7.01 -6.13
N GLN A 304 0.89 -6.52 -4.92
CA GLN A 304 1.88 -5.90 -4.05
C GLN A 304 2.23 -6.83 -2.90
N CYS A 305 3.51 -6.92 -2.52
CA CYS A 305 3.97 -7.78 -1.43
C CYS A 305 4.89 -7.03 -0.46
N GLN A 306 4.91 -7.49 0.79
CA GLN A 306 5.88 -7.04 1.80
C GLN A 306 6.48 -8.26 2.51
N VAL A 307 7.77 -8.21 2.81
CA VAL A 307 8.46 -9.24 3.60
C VAL A 307 8.16 -9.03 5.08
N ILE A 308 7.55 -10.04 5.72
CA ILE A 308 7.09 -9.94 7.12
C ILE A 308 8.25 -9.84 8.10
N GLU A 309 9.38 -10.45 7.81
CA GLU A 309 10.60 -10.46 8.64
C GLU A 309 11.31 -9.12 8.72
N LEU A 310 10.93 -8.15 7.89
CA LEU A 310 11.42 -6.77 8.03
C LEU A 310 10.73 -6.05 9.18
N LYS A 311 11.46 -5.14 9.83
CA LYS A 311 10.85 -4.21 10.81
C LYS A 311 9.70 -3.43 10.16
N PRO A 312 8.60 -3.16 10.87
CA PRO A 312 7.42 -2.51 10.29
C PRO A 312 7.71 -1.19 9.54
N GLU A 313 8.64 -0.37 10.05
CA GLU A 313 9.02 0.90 9.43
C GLU A 313 9.79 0.72 8.10
N VAL A 314 10.57 -0.36 8.01
CA VAL A 314 11.31 -0.75 6.81
C VAL A 314 10.35 -1.42 5.83
N ARG A 315 9.56 -2.39 6.28
CA ARG A 315 8.58 -3.13 5.49
C ARG A 315 7.64 -2.22 4.69
N LYS A 316 7.13 -1.14 5.31
CA LYS A 316 6.25 -0.16 4.66
C LYS A 316 6.91 0.61 3.52
N LYS A 317 8.24 0.75 3.53
CA LYS A 317 9.00 1.47 2.49
C LYS A 317 9.45 0.56 1.35
N HIS A 318 9.56 -0.75 1.59
CA HIS A 318 10.07 -1.74 0.65
C HIS A 318 8.94 -2.65 0.15
N ILE A 319 7.94 -2.03 -0.49
CA ILE A 319 6.85 -2.78 -1.14
C ILE A 319 7.38 -3.35 -2.46
N LEU A 320 7.15 -4.63 -2.68
CA LEU A 320 7.45 -5.36 -3.90
C LEU A 320 6.22 -5.38 -4.79
N MET A 321 6.37 -5.51 -6.09
CA MET A 321 5.28 -5.63 -7.04
C MET A 321 5.51 -6.86 -7.92
N SER A 322 4.66 -7.87 -7.81
CA SER A 322 4.78 -9.10 -8.59
C SER A 322 4.13 -8.99 -9.97
N ALA A 323 3.00 -8.32 -10.06
CA ALA A 323 2.29 -8.14 -11.33
C ALA A 323 1.59 -6.78 -11.39
N LEU A 324 1.33 -6.31 -12.61
CA LEU A 324 0.58 -5.08 -12.86
C LEU A 324 -0.35 -5.29 -14.07
N TRP A 325 -1.66 -5.36 -13.80
CA TRP A 325 -2.70 -5.32 -14.82
C TRP A 325 -3.15 -3.89 -15.07
N PHE A 326 -3.50 -3.58 -16.31
CA PHE A 326 -4.13 -2.32 -16.70
C PHE A 326 -5.20 -2.60 -17.76
N GLY A 327 -6.39 -2.07 -17.57
CA GLY A 327 -7.47 -2.24 -18.54
C GLY A 327 -8.77 -1.57 -18.14
N PRO A 328 -9.76 -1.55 -19.07
CA PRO A 328 -11.09 -0.98 -18.84
C PRO A 328 -11.99 -1.89 -18.00
N SER A 329 -11.61 -3.15 -17.84
CA SER A 329 -12.32 -4.14 -17.03
C SER A 329 -11.44 -4.69 -15.92
N LYS A 330 -12.07 -5.27 -14.91
CA LYS A 330 -11.35 -6.02 -13.85
C LYS A 330 -10.64 -7.23 -14.49
N PRO A 331 -9.44 -7.60 -13.98
CA PRO A 331 -8.74 -8.78 -14.48
C PRO A 331 -9.51 -10.07 -14.16
N SER A 332 -9.38 -11.07 -15.03
CA SER A 332 -9.62 -12.44 -14.60
C SER A 332 -8.58 -12.82 -13.54
N MET A 333 -9.02 -13.17 -12.34
CA MET A 333 -8.08 -13.53 -11.27
C MET A 333 -7.33 -14.82 -11.56
N PHE A 334 -7.91 -15.73 -12.33
CA PHE A 334 -7.18 -16.90 -12.85
C PHE A 334 -5.99 -16.47 -13.70
N THR A 335 -6.20 -15.52 -14.58
CA THR A 335 -5.18 -14.99 -15.49
C THR A 335 -4.09 -14.23 -14.72
N LEU A 336 -4.49 -13.29 -13.88
CA LEU A 336 -3.56 -12.44 -13.14
C LEU A 336 -2.74 -13.22 -12.09
N LEU A 337 -3.38 -14.17 -11.38
CA LEU A 337 -2.74 -14.93 -10.31
C LEU A 337 -1.87 -16.08 -10.81
N THR A 338 -2.06 -16.57 -12.04
CA THR A 338 -1.32 -17.75 -12.55
C THR A 338 0.21 -17.58 -12.48
N PRO A 339 0.82 -16.52 -13.03
CA PRO A 339 2.27 -16.35 -12.92
C PRO A 339 2.73 -16.08 -11.48
N PHE A 340 1.95 -15.35 -10.70
CA PHE A 340 2.24 -15.10 -9.27
C PHE A 340 2.31 -16.41 -8.47
N VAL A 341 1.30 -17.28 -8.63
CA VAL A 341 1.25 -18.59 -7.93
C VAL A 341 2.39 -19.48 -8.41
N LYS A 342 2.68 -19.50 -9.73
CA LYS A 342 3.80 -20.29 -10.28
C LYS A 342 5.13 -19.87 -9.68
N GLU A 343 5.44 -18.56 -9.65
CA GLU A 343 6.65 -18.05 -9.03
C GLU A 343 6.70 -18.30 -7.52
N ALA A 344 5.59 -18.03 -6.81
CA ALA A 344 5.51 -18.28 -5.36
C ALA A 344 5.76 -19.74 -5.00
N SER A 345 5.23 -20.70 -5.80
CA SER A 345 5.49 -22.14 -5.58
C SER A 345 6.96 -22.49 -5.80
N LEU A 346 7.64 -21.90 -6.80
CA LEU A 346 9.07 -22.08 -7.00
C LEU A 346 9.89 -21.50 -5.84
N LEU A 347 9.54 -20.30 -5.38
CA LEU A 347 10.21 -19.66 -4.25
C LEU A 347 10.02 -20.43 -2.94
N GLU A 348 8.90 -21.11 -2.76
CA GLU A 348 8.63 -21.96 -1.60
C GLU A 348 9.44 -23.26 -1.65
N THR A 349 9.70 -23.83 -2.83
CA THR A 349 10.42 -25.11 -3.00
C THR A 349 11.92 -24.93 -3.15
N GLU A 350 12.36 -24.01 -4.02
CA GLU A 350 13.76 -23.81 -4.38
C GLU A 350 14.44 -22.73 -3.54
N GLY A 351 13.67 -21.70 -3.11
CA GLY A 351 14.20 -20.57 -2.37
C GLY A 351 14.95 -19.56 -3.23
N ILE A 352 15.64 -18.63 -2.55
CA ILE A 352 16.47 -17.57 -3.14
C ILE A 352 17.88 -17.70 -2.58
N ASP A 353 18.86 -17.84 -3.48
CA ASP A 353 20.28 -17.77 -3.13
C ASP A 353 20.73 -16.32 -3.01
N TRP A 354 21.35 -15.97 -1.89
CA TRP A 354 21.86 -14.61 -1.66
C TRP A 354 23.10 -14.64 -0.74
N GLN A 355 23.84 -13.54 -0.70
CA GLN A 355 25.00 -13.37 0.14
C GLN A 355 24.76 -12.20 1.12
N ASP A 356 25.12 -12.43 2.37
CA ASP A 356 25.11 -11.37 3.38
C ASP A 356 26.30 -10.40 3.20
N ILE A 357 26.34 -9.36 4.05
CA ILE A 357 27.41 -8.35 4.01
C ILE A 357 28.80 -8.92 4.40
N GLN A 358 28.85 -10.10 5.01
CA GLN A 358 30.07 -10.83 5.35
C GLN A 358 30.51 -11.78 4.23
N GLY A 359 29.70 -11.95 3.19
CA GLY A 359 29.96 -12.87 2.06
C GLY A 359 29.50 -14.31 2.33
N ASN A 360 28.75 -14.58 3.40
CA ASN A 360 28.19 -15.89 3.64
C ASN A 360 27.01 -16.14 2.68
N CYS A 361 26.97 -17.36 2.12
CA CYS A 361 25.90 -17.78 1.23
C CYS A 361 24.72 -18.31 2.04
N HIS A 362 23.52 -17.85 1.69
CA HIS A 362 22.24 -18.27 2.28
C HIS A 362 21.29 -18.72 1.18
N VAL A 363 20.39 -19.62 1.52
CA VAL A 363 19.22 -19.95 0.70
C VAL A 363 18.00 -19.74 1.59
N SER A 364 17.10 -18.87 1.16
CA SER A 364 15.86 -18.54 1.88
C SER A 364 14.66 -18.95 1.06
N LYS A 365 13.82 -19.85 1.57
CA LYS A 365 12.51 -20.13 0.99
C LYS A 365 11.57 -18.96 1.28
N VAL A 366 10.59 -18.77 0.41
CA VAL A 366 9.62 -17.66 0.54
C VAL A 366 8.20 -18.19 0.50
N PHE A 367 7.45 -17.93 1.56
CA PHE A 367 6.07 -18.40 1.73
C PHE A 367 5.08 -17.26 1.64
N VAL A 368 4.04 -17.42 0.86
CA VAL A 368 2.94 -16.45 0.77
C VAL A 368 1.89 -16.82 1.82
N LEU A 369 1.65 -15.98 2.82
CA LEU A 369 0.82 -16.36 3.98
C LEU A 369 -0.43 -15.51 4.17
N VAL A 370 -0.38 -14.20 3.99
CA VAL A 370 -1.45 -13.28 4.38
C VAL A 370 -1.86 -12.39 3.23
N CYS A 371 -3.15 -12.39 2.91
CA CYS A 371 -3.76 -11.46 1.96
C CYS A 371 -4.52 -10.37 2.70
N SER A 372 -4.10 -9.13 2.52
CA SER A 372 -4.75 -7.94 3.05
C SER A 372 -5.38 -7.18 1.89
N SER A 373 -6.63 -7.46 1.58
CA SER A 373 -7.41 -6.82 0.52
C SER A 373 -8.79 -6.43 1.03
N ASP A 374 -9.45 -5.50 0.35
CA ASP A 374 -10.77 -5.02 0.72
C ASP A 374 -11.88 -6.07 0.53
N SER A 375 -13.10 -5.76 0.94
CA SER A 375 -14.25 -6.66 0.84
C SER A 375 -14.73 -6.88 -0.59
N MET A 376 -14.32 -6.05 -1.54
CA MET A 376 -14.67 -6.18 -2.96
C MET A 376 -13.68 -7.07 -3.71
N ALA A 377 -12.39 -6.97 -3.38
CA ALA A 377 -11.32 -7.75 -4.02
C ALA A 377 -11.24 -9.19 -3.50
N ARG A 378 -11.41 -9.42 -2.18
CA ARG A 378 -11.32 -10.77 -1.58
C ARG A 378 -12.16 -11.82 -2.29
N PRO A 379 -13.46 -11.60 -2.58
CA PRO A 379 -14.28 -12.61 -3.26
C PRO A 379 -13.78 -12.93 -4.67
N LEU A 380 -13.18 -11.97 -5.38
CA LEU A 380 -12.58 -12.22 -6.69
C LEU A 380 -11.35 -13.13 -6.57
N LEU A 381 -10.47 -12.84 -5.61
CA LEU A 381 -9.25 -13.63 -5.34
C LEU A 381 -9.57 -15.06 -4.89
N ARG A 382 -10.66 -15.24 -4.15
CA ARG A 382 -11.10 -16.50 -3.58
C ARG A 382 -12.03 -17.30 -4.49
N ASN A 383 -12.48 -16.72 -5.59
CA ASN A 383 -13.55 -17.26 -6.44
C ASN A 383 -14.82 -17.57 -5.64
N THR A 384 -15.35 -16.57 -4.92
CA THR A 384 -16.55 -16.68 -4.08
C THR A 384 -17.57 -15.60 -4.45
N LYS A 385 -18.79 -15.70 -3.91
CA LYS A 385 -19.80 -14.67 -4.02
C LYS A 385 -19.39 -13.42 -3.24
N GLN A 386 -19.79 -12.26 -3.74
CA GLN A 386 -19.63 -10.98 -3.05
C GLN A 386 -20.42 -10.95 -1.74
N PHE A 387 -20.02 -10.05 -0.83
CA PHE A 387 -20.63 -9.91 0.50
C PHE A 387 -22.13 -9.60 0.47
N ASN A 388 -22.68 -9.05 -0.62
CA ASN A 388 -24.10 -8.80 -0.82
C ASN A 388 -24.86 -10.05 -1.30
N GLY A 389 -24.18 -11.15 -1.61
CA GLY A 389 -24.76 -12.44 -1.96
C GLY A 389 -24.99 -13.34 -0.75
N PHE A 390 -25.80 -14.42 -0.93
CA PHE A 390 -25.98 -15.41 0.10
C PHE A 390 -24.67 -16.16 0.37
N TYR A 391 -24.35 -16.33 1.67
CA TYR A 391 -23.10 -16.93 2.16
C TYR A 391 -21.85 -16.16 1.72
N GLY A 392 -21.97 -14.83 1.55
CA GLY A 392 -20.87 -13.96 1.13
C GLY A 392 -19.87 -13.61 2.24
N CYS A 393 -20.05 -14.07 3.49
CA CYS A 393 -19.04 -13.90 4.53
C CYS A 393 -17.85 -14.83 4.29
N ASP A 394 -16.64 -14.28 4.33
CA ASP A 394 -15.40 -15.01 4.14
C ASP A 394 -15.07 -15.97 5.30
N PHE A 395 -15.60 -15.71 6.51
CA PHE A 395 -15.16 -16.33 7.76
C PHE A 395 -16.20 -17.23 8.41
N CYS A 396 -17.48 -17.10 8.09
CA CYS A 396 -18.55 -17.92 8.67
C CYS A 396 -19.65 -18.26 7.64
N TYR A 397 -20.55 -19.15 8.02
CA TYR A 397 -21.69 -19.56 7.18
C TYR A 397 -22.94 -18.70 7.42
N HIS A 398 -22.76 -17.41 7.75
CA HIS A 398 -23.88 -16.48 7.81
C HIS A 398 -24.55 -16.40 6.44
N LYS A 399 -25.89 -16.51 6.41
CA LYS A 399 -26.63 -16.50 5.13
C LYS A 399 -26.40 -15.17 4.37
N GLY A 400 -26.34 -14.03 5.06
CA GLY A 400 -26.07 -12.73 4.46
C GLY A 400 -27.15 -12.29 3.47
N GLY A 401 -26.73 -11.54 2.46
CA GLY A 401 -27.58 -10.89 1.48
C GLY A 401 -27.59 -9.36 1.71
N LYS A 402 -28.76 -8.71 1.68
CA LYS A 402 -28.87 -7.25 1.87
C LYS A 402 -28.42 -6.79 3.26
N SER A 403 -28.53 -7.63 4.29
CA SER A 403 -28.13 -7.32 5.67
C SER A 403 -27.54 -8.55 6.35
N TYR A 404 -26.82 -8.31 7.45
CA TYR A 404 -26.16 -9.33 8.25
C TYR A 404 -26.66 -9.25 9.71
N PRO A 405 -27.92 -9.59 9.97
CA PRO A 405 -28.46 -9.53 11.33
C PRO A 405 -27.70 -10.49 12.25
N TYR A 406 -27.55 -10.07 13.52
CA TYR A 406 -26.98 -10.94 14.53
C TYR A 406 -28.08 -11.86 15.05
N ASP A 407 -28.01 -13.13 14.66
CA ASP A 407 -28.96 -14.16 15.04
C ASP A 407 -28.30 -15.20 15.97
N GLN A 408 -29.12 -15.86 16.78
CA GLN A 408 -28.70 -16.97 17.65
C GLN A 408 -29.36 -18.27 17.20
N PRO A 409 -28.63 -19.40 17.15
CA PRO A 409 -27.18 -19.52 17.42
C PRO A 409 -26.31 -18.81 16.38
N GLU A 410 -25.10 -18.40 16.80
CA GLU A 410 -24.13 -17.82 15.87
C GLU A 410 -23.83 -18.81 14.73
N PRO A 411 -23.67 -18.30 13.48
CA PRO A 411 -23.32 -19.16 12.37
C PRO A 411 -21.94 -19.80 12.58
N PRO A 412 -21.78 -21.10 12.25
CA PRO A 412 -20.49 -21.78 12.40
C PRO A 412 -19.43 -21.11 11.54
N LEU A 413 -18.17 -21.12 12.03
CA LEU A 413 -17.01 -20.61 11.29
C LEU A 413 -16.68 -21.54 10.11
N ARG A 414 -16.16 -20.96 9.04
CA ARG A 414 -15.59 -21.72 7.92
C ARG A 414 -14.24 -22.32 8.34
N ASN A 415 -13.85 -23.40 7.68
CA ASN A 415 -12.53 -24.02 7.83
C ASN A 415 -11.97 -24.43 6.46
N GLU A 416 -10.67 -24.66 6.39
CA GLU A 416 -9.95 -24.97 5.14
C GLU A 416 -10.48 -26.23 4.45
N ARG A 417 -10.72 -27.30 5.21
CA ARG A 417 -11.18 -28.58 4.68
C ARG A 417 -12.56 -28.48 4.00
N ASP A 418 -13.48 -27.76 4.64
CA ASP A 418 -14.81 -27.55 4.07
C ASP A 418 -14.77 -26.62 2.87
N HIS A 419 -13.91 -25.58 2.92
CA HIS A 419 -13.72 -24.68 1.79
C HIS A 419 -13.20 -25.44 0.56
N PHE A 420 -12.19 -26.30 0.74
CA PHE A 420 -11.67 -27.14 -0.34
C PHE A 420 -12.75 -28.03 -0.94
N ARG A 421 -13.55 -28.75 -0.10
CA ARG A 421 -14.65 -29.56 -0.57
C ARG A 421 -15.70 -28.77 -1.35
N HIS A 422 -16.05 -27.59 -0.86
CA HIS A 422 -17.01 -26.72 -1.53
C HIS A 422 -16.45 -26.23 -2.88
N ALA A 423 -15.17 -25.86 -2.94
CA ALA A 423 -14.53 -25.42 -4.18
C ALA A 423 -14.50 -26.50 -5.24
N MET A 424 -14.19 -27.75 -4.84
CA MET A 424 -14.15 -28.89 -5.78
C MET A 424 -15.55 -29.37 -6.24
N SER A 425 -16.59 -29.10 -5.46
CA SER A 425 -17.97 -29.51 -5.80
C SER A 425 -18.81 -28.39 -6.41
N ALA A 426 -18.31 -27.11 -6.40
CA ALA A 426 -19.04 -25.98 -6.92
C ALA A 426 -18.80 -25.79 -8.42
N SER A 427 -19.79 -25.21 -9.09
CA SER A 427 -19.65 -24.58 -10.40
C SER A 427 -20.11 -23.12 -10.34
N VAL A 428 -19.81 -22.35 -11.37
CA VAL A 428 -20.22 -20.94 -11.44
C VAL A 428 -21.73 -20.80 -11.32
N ASN A 429 -22.48 -21.71 -11.95
CA ASN A 429 -23.94 -21.70 -11.94
C ASN A 429 -24.53 -22.29 -10.66
N GLU A 430 -23.77 -23.15 -9.94
CA GLU A 430 -24.18 -23.80 -8.71
C GLU A 430 -23.15 -23.62 -7.58
N PRO A 431 -23.03 -22.41 -7.04
CA PRO A 431 -22.12 -22.13 -5.93
C PRO A 431 -22.51 -22.88 -4.66
N VAL A 432 -21.52 -23.47 -4.00
CA VAL A 432 -21.72 -24.22 -2.75
C VAL A 432 -21.33 -23.35 -1.56
N PHE A 433 -22.29 -22.98 -0.74
CA PHE A 433 -22.09 -22.05 0.38
C PHE A 433 -21.31 -20.77 0.01
N GLY A 434 -21.61 -20.21 -1.16
CA GLY A 434 -20.99 -18.99 -1.67
C GLY A 434 -19.66 -19.20 -2.41
N VAL A 435 -19.10 -20.40 -2.43
CA VAL A 435 -17.90 -20.74 -3.22
C VAL A 435 -18.33 -21.08 -4.63
N LYS A 436 -17.72 -20.45 -5.66
CA LYS A 436 -18.04 -20.61 -7.07
C LYS A 436 -17.18 -21.68 -7.77
N GLY A 437 -16.06 -22.05 -7.16
CA GLY A 437 -15.09 -23.01 -7.69
C GLY A 437 -13.70 -22.80 -7.10
N PRO A 438 -12.69 -23.53 -7.55
CA PRO A 438 -11.32 -23.40 -7.06
C PRO A 438 -10.73 -22.03 -7.42
N SER A 439 -9.80 -21.56 -6.58
CA SER A 439 -8.95 -20.39 -6.86
C SER A 439 -7.53 -20.87 -7.19
N PRO A 440 -6.77 -20.17 -8.06
CA PRO A 440 -5.35 -20.48 -8.28
C PRO A 440 -4.52 -20.50 -6.99
N LEU A 441 -4.90 -19.73 -5.98
CA LEU A 441 -4.23 -19.66 -4.67
C LEU A 441 -4.24 -21.00 -3.92
N MET A 442 -5.18 -21.90 -4.22
CA MET A 442 -5.24 -23.24 -3.62
C MET A 442 -4.08 -24.16 -4.03
N LYS A 443 -3.27 -23.74 -5.02
CA LYS A 443 -2.03 -24.44 -5.42
C LYS A 443 -0.83 -24.10 -4.51
N LEU A 444 -0.93 -23.06 -3.68
CA LEU A 444 0.10 -22.72 -2.71
C LEU A 444 -0.03 -23.60 -1.47
N SER A 445 1.03 -24.32 -1.11
CA SER A 445 0.97 -25.38 -0.08
C SER A 445 0.64 -24.85 1.31
N HIS A 446 1.04 -23.62 1.61
CA HIS A 446 0.91 -23.03 2.96
C HIS A 446 0.00 -21.79 3.00
N PHE A 447 -0.63 -21.40 1.88
CA PHE A 447 -1.62 -20.34 1.87
C PHE A 447 -3.00 -20.87 2.26
N GLN A 448 -3.57 -20.32 3.32
CA GLN A 448 -4.89 -20.74 3.83
C GLN A 448 -6.00 -19.89 3.22
N MET A 449 -6.99 -20.55 2.59
CA MET A 449 -8.10 -19.88 1.90
C MET A 449 -9.09 -19.18 2.85
N ILE A 450 -9.12 -19.55 4.13
CA ILE A 450 -9.96 -18.91 5.16
C ILE A 450 -9.10 -17.99 6.03
N ASN A 451 -8.11 -18.54 6.75
CA ASN A 451 -7.32 -17.79 7.70
C ASN A 451 -6.25 -16.90 7.04
N GLY A 452 -5.84 -17.20 5.81
CA GLY A 452 -4.89 -16.37 5.05
C GLY A 452 -5.47 -15.05 4.57
N PHE A 453 -6.80 -14.92 4.51
CA PHE A 453 -7.48 -13.64 4.28
C PHE A 453 -7.89 -13.00 5.60
N ILE A 454 -7.87 -11.68 5.65
CA ILE A 454 -8.16 -10.95 6.89
C ILE A 454 -9.35 -9.98 6.72
N PRO A 455 -10.13 -9.69 7.80
CA PRO A 455 -11.05 -8.56 7.83
C PRO A 455 -10.23 -7.27 7.95
N GLU A 456 -9.93 -6.65 6.82
CA GLU A 456 -8.99 -5.54 6.74
C GLU A 456 -9.49 -4.31 7.50
N TYR A 457 -8.64 -3.76 8.37
CA TYR A 457 -8.99 -2.72 9.33
C TYR A 457 -9.37 -1.38 8.69
N GLN A 458 -8.63 -0.92 7.66
CA GLN A 458 -8.84 0.39 7.03
C GLN A 458 -10.23 0.48 6.40
N HIS A 459 -10.62 -0.53 5.60
CA HIS A 459 -11.89 -0.55 4.89
C HIS A 459 -13.04 -0.98 5.80
N ASN A 460 -12.83 -2.01 6.63
CA ASN A 460 -13.90 -2.48 7.51
C ASN A 460 -14.25 -1.46 8.60
N VAL A 461 -13.25 -1.01 9.37
CA VAL A 461 -13.49 -0.16 10.55
C VAL A 461 -13.53 1.31 10.21
N CYS A 462 -12.47 1.84 9.53
CA CYS A 462 -12.37 3.28 9.31
C CYS A 462 -13.37 3.76 8.25
N LEU A 463 -13.34 3.19 7.04
CA LEU A 463 -14.21 3.57 5.93
C LEU A 463 -15.60 2.91 5.99
N GLY A 464 -15.72 1.78 6.69
CA GLY A 464 -16.98 1.06 6.88
C GLY A 464 -17.74 1.53 8.11
N VAL A 465 -17.46 0.90 9.26
CA VAL A 465 -18.25 1.07 10.50
C VAL A 465 -18.26 2.51 11.01
N THR A 466 -17.10 3.18 11.05
CA THR A 466 -16.99 4.55 11.57
C THR A 466 -17.75 5.55 10.68
N ARG A 467 -17.59 5.41 9.36
CA ARG A 467 -18.32 6.22 8.39
C ARG A 467 -19.82 5.96 8.48
N GLN A 468 -20.25 4.70 8.60
CA GLN A 468 -21.67 4.34 8.76
C GLN A 468 -22.29 4.96 10.01
N LEU A 469 -21.64 4.86 11.18
CA LEU A 469 -22.12 5.47 12.42
C LEU A 469 -22.30 6.98 12.28
N THR A 470 -21.30 7.66 11.70
CA THR A 470 -21.39 9.12 11.50
C THR A 470 -22.48 9.50 10.51
N THR A 471 -22.71 8.70 9.46
CA THR A 471 -23.83 8.89 8.54
C THR A 471 -25.17 8.76 9.28
N LEU A 472 -25.33 7.73 10.11
CA LEU A 472 -26.54 7.57 10.93
C LEU A 472 -26.78 8.78 11.84
N TRP A 473 -25.75 9.35 12.45
CA TRP A 473 -25.90 10.47 13.40
C TRP A 473 -26.11 11.83 12.75
N PHE A 474 -25.58 12.06 11.54
CA PHE A 474 -25.54 13.41 10.96
C PHE A 474 -26.33 13.55 9.64
N ASP A 475 -26.74 12.46 9.01
CA ASP A 475 -27.49 12.54 7.76
C ASP A 475 -28.95 12.93 8.03
N THR A 476 -29.46 13.89 7.28
CA THR A 476 -30.84 14.40 7.41
C THR A 476 -31.90 13.35 7.14
N ALA A 477 -31.60 12.31 6.35
CA ALA A 477 -32.49 11.17 6.18
C ALA A 477 -32.86 10.50 7.51
N ASN A 478 -32.00 10.62 8.53
CA ASN A 478 -32.24 10.09 9.89
C ASN A 478 -32.84 11.13 10.86
N SER A 479 -33.35 12.28 10.39
CA SER A 479 -33.74 13.41 11.24
C SER A 479 -34.79 13.07 12.32
N GLN A 480 -35.58 12.03 12.13
CA GLN A 480 -36.59 11.53 13.09
C GLN A 480 -36.05 10.43 14.02
N ALA A 481 -34.84 9.96 13.78
CA ALA A 481 -34.27 8.86 14.55
C ALA A 481 -33.72 9.36 15.91
N PRO A 482 -33.79 8.50 16.96
CA PRO A 482 -33.35 8.89 18.32
C PRO A 482 -31.81 9.05 18.44
N TRP A 483 -31.04 8.65 17.44
CA TRP A 483 -29.60 8.84 17.35
C TRP A 483 -29.18 10.06 16.55
N TYR A 484 -30.12 10.75 15.90
CA TYR A 484 -29.80 11.89 15.03
C TYR A 484 -29.38 13.11 15.87
N ILE A 485 -28.19 13.63 15.52
CA ILE A 485 -27.64 14.85 16.14
C ILE A 485 -27.20 15.90 15.10
N GLY A 486 -27.71 15.81 13.85
CA GLY A 486 -27.35 16.74 12.78
C GLY A 486 -27.66 18.21 13.10
N LYS A 487 -28.63 18.50 13.99
CA LYS A 487 -28.90 19.85 14.49
C LYS A 487 -27.80 20.44 15.37
N LYS A 488 -26.82 19.62 15.81
CA LYS A 488 -25.70 20.01 16.69
C LYS A 488 -24.34 19.99 15.97
N ILE A 489 -24.35 20.11 14.65
CA ILE A 489 -23.10 20.10 13.83
C ILE A 489 -22.15 21.22 14.28
N GLU A 490 -22.65 22.42 14.56
CA GLU A 490 -21.85 23.56 15.03
C GLU A 490 -21.16 23.26 16.36
N ASP A 491 -21.84 22.61 17.29
CA ASP A 491 -21.26 22.20 18.58
C ASP A 491 -20.12 21.19 18.38
N VAL A 492 -20.32 20.23 17.46
CA VAL A 492 -19.30 19.22 17.11
C VAL A 492 -18.08 19.86 16.45
N ASP A 493 -18.28 20.75 15.49
CA ASP A 493 -17.20 21.46 14.79
C ASP A 493 -16.44 22.39 15.73
N LEU A 494 -17.14 23.06 16.66
CA LEU A 494 -16.49 23.85 17.70
C LEU A 494 -15.58 23.00 18.60
N GLN A 495 -15.96 21.77 18.92
CA GLN A 495 -15.10 20.87 19.69
C GLN A 495 -13.93 20.33 18.84
N LEU A 496 -14.16 19.96 17.57
CA LEU A 496 -13.12 19.52 16.65
C LEU A 496 -12.05 20.62 16.45
N ALA A 497 -12.47 21.88 16.27
CA ALA A 497 -11.57 23.02 16.10
C ALA A 497 -10.65 23.27 17.30
N LYS A 498 -11.01 22.82 18.50
CA LYS A 498 -10.18 22.94 19.71
C LYS A 498 -9.06 21.90 19.75
N ILE A 499 -9.14 20.83 18.96
CA ILE A 499 -8.18 19.75 18.99
C ILE A 499 -6.95 20.14 18.18
N LYS A 500 -5.81 20.09 18.82
CA LYS A 500 -4.49 20.24 18.21
C LYS A 500 -3.77 18.90 18.27
N PRO A 501 -3.82 18.09 17.21
CA PRO A 501 -3.20 16.79 17.23
C PRO A 501 -1.67 16.91 17.26
N PRO A 502 -0.96 15.87 17.76
CA PRO A 502 0.50 15.78 17.67
C PRO A 502 0.94 15.65 16.19
N ILE A 503 2.24 15.82 15.94
CA ILE A 503 2.81 15.87 14.59
C ILE A 503 2.65 14.54 13.83
N GLU A 504 2.54 13.44 14.54
CA GLU A 504 2.33 12.09 14.01
C GLU A 504 0.96 11.95 13.31
N ILE A 505 0.00 12.79 13.68
CA ILE A 505 -1.27 12.88 12.99
C ILE A 505 -1.15 13.99 11.95
N THR A 506 -0.88 13.59 10.72
CA THR A 506 -0.56 14.50 9.61
C THR A 506 -1.71 15.42 9.22
N ARG A 507 -2.97 14.97 9.36
CA ARG A 507 -4.16 15.75 9.02
C ARG A 507 -4.83 16.30 10.27
N THR A 508 -4.99 17.63 10.32
CA THR A 508 -5.75 18.29 11.38
C THR A 508 -7.26 18.01 11.25
N PRO A 509 -8.02 18.00 12.36
CA PRO A 509 -9.46 17.80 12.28
C PRO A 509 -10.12 18.83 11.36
N ARG A 510 -10.94 18.35 10.44
CA ARG A 510 -11.80 19.16 9.58
C ARG A 510 -13.24 19.13 10.09
N SER A 511 -14.08 20.05 9.60
CA SER A 511 -15.50 20.06 9.89
C SER A 511 -16.16 18.71 9.60
N ILE A 512 -17.10 18.30 10.45
CA ILE A 512 -17.90 17.09 10.25
C ILE A 512 -18.81 17.18 9.02
N THR A 513 -19.09 18.38 8.50
CA THR A 513 -19.80 18.59 7.24
C THR A 513 -19.01 18.10 6.05
N GLU A 514 -17.68 18.15 6.12
CA GLU A 514 -16.77 17.65 5.09
C GLU A 514 -16.50 16.14 5.18
N ARG A 515 -17.16 15.41 6.09
CA ARG A 515 -16.92 14.00 6.37
C ARG A 515 -16.95 13.08 5.14
N LYS A 516 -17.75 13.42 4.11
CA LYS A 516 -17.79 12.65 2.86
C LYS A 516 -16.47 12.66 2.08
N PHE A 517 -15.62 13.66 2.32
CA PHE A 517 -14.29 13.80 1.72
C PHE A 517 -13.16 13.37 2.64
N TRP A 518 -13.45 12.90 3.84
CA TRP A 518 -12.42 12.45 4.77
C TRP A 518 -11.73 11.19 4.23
N LYS A 519 -10.42 11.19 4.32
CA LYS A 519 -9.60 10.01 4.00
C LYS A 519 -9.64 9.01 5.16
N ALA A 520 -9.23 7.77 4.90
CA ALA A 520 -9.22 6.70 5.92
C ALA A 520 -8.42 7.08 7.18
N SER A 521 -7.31 7.82 7.03
CA SER A 521 -6.50 8.31 8.16
C SER A 521 -7.24 9.32 9.05
N GLU A 522 -8.13 10.15 8.48
CA GLU A 522 -8.97 11.08 9.21
C GLU A 522 -10.07 10.33 9.97
N TRP A 523 -10.68 9.34 9.33
CA TRP A 523 -11.64 8.44 9.99
C TRP A 523 -11.00 7.67 11.14
N ARG A 524 -9.76 7.20 10.96
CA ARG A 524 -8.98 6.56 12.03
C ARG A 524 -8.74 7.50 13.20
N ALA A 525 -8.27 8.72 12.93
CA ALA A 525 -8.01 9.72 13.97
C ALA A 525 -9.32 10.13 14.69
N PHE A 526 -10.41 10.30 13.95
CA PHE A 526 -11.71 10.59 14.51
C PHE A 526 -12.17 9.49 15.47
N LEU A 527 -12.18 8.23 15.02
CA LEU A 527 -12.61 7.09 15.82
C LEU A 527 -11.81 6.98 17.13
N LEU A 528 -10.47 6.94 17.00
CA LEU A 528 -9.59 6.55 18.11
C LEU A 528 -9.33 7.67 19.11
N PHE A 529 -9.32 8.93 18.65
CA PHE A 529 -8.87 10.06 19.48
C PHE A 529 -9.90 11.16 19.65
N TYR A 530 -10.81 11.38 18.68
CA TYR A 530 -11.68 12.56 18.70
C TYR A 530 -13.14 12.25 19.05
N ALA A 531 -13.68 11.13 18.56
CA ALA A 531 -15.11 10.86 18.64
C ALA A 531 -15.64 10.84 20.08
N LEU A 532 -14.96 10.16 21.00
CA LEU A 532 -15.43 10.08 22.39
C LEU A 532 -15.43 11.44 23.10
N PRO A 533 -14.34 12.23 23.13
CA PRO A 533 -14.35 13.53 23.79
C PRO A 533 -15.25 14.56 23.08
N VAL A 534 -15.29 14.59 21.75
CA VAL A 534 -16.08 15.55 20.97
C VAL A 534 -17.57 15.30 21.12
N LEU A 535 -18.01 14.06 21.11
CA LEU A 535 -19.42 13.69 21.15
C LEU A 535 -19.98 13.55 22.57
N LYS A 536 -19.14 13.69 23.61
CA LYS A 536 -19.58 13.62 25.00
C LYS A 536 -20.55 14.74 25.31
N GLY A 537 -21.78 14.39 25.80
CA GLY A 537 -22.84 15.33 26.08
C GLY A 537 -23.61 15.87 24.84
N ILE A 538 -23.12 15.60 23.63
CA ILE A 538 -23.79 15.92 22.37
C ILE A 538 -24.59 14.72 21.87
N LEU A 539 -23.93 13.55 21.76
CA LEU A 539 -24.59 12.28 21.43
C LEU A 539 -25.31 11.75 22.67
N PRO A 540 -26.56 11.27 22.59
CA PRO A 540 -27.28 10.72 23.76
C PRO A 540 -26.50 9.56 24.39
N ALA A 541 -26.48 9.50 25.72
CA ALA A 541 -25.61 8.63 26.52
C ALA A 541 -25.61 7.16 26.07
N ARG A 542 -26.78 6.60 25.70
CA ARG A 542 -26.88 5.20 25.22
C ARG A 542 -26.06 4.95 23.94
N PHE A 543 -26.04 5.89 23.00
CA PHE A 543 -25.28 5.78 21.75
C PHE A 543 -23.78 6.11 21.96
N TRP A 544 -23.50 7.02 22.92
CA TRP A 544 -22.11 7.31 23.30
C TRP A 544 -21.47 6.09 24.01
N ASN A 545 -22.18 5.43 24.93
CA ASN A 545 -21.74 4.21 25.59
C ASN A 545 -21.55 3.06 24.56
N HIS A 546 -22.40 3.01 23.54
CA HIS A 546 -22.28 2.05 22.45
C HIS A 546 -21.02 2.33 21.61
N LEU A 547 -20.75 3.59 21.23
CA LEU A 547 -19.52 3.99 20.55
C LEU A 547 -18.27 3.63 21.37
N PHE A 548 -18.32 3.79 22.70
CA PHE A 548 -17.21 3.42 23.58
C PHE A 548 -16.80 1.95 23.43
N LEU A 549 -17.75 1.02 23.25
CA LEU A 549 -17.44 -0.40 23.03
C LEU A 549 -16.60 -0.62 21.77
N LEU A 550 -16.96 0.07 20.67
CA LEU A 550 -16.18 0.01 19.41
C LEU A 550 -14.79 0.58 19.60
N VAL A 551 -14.69 1.80 20.14
CA VAL A 551 -13.40 2.47 20.36
C VAL A 551 -12.51 1.62 21.26
N PHE A 552 -13.01 1.12 22.39
CA PHE A 552 -12.27 0.26 23.30
C PHE A 552 -11.77 -1.01 22.61
N GLY A 553 -12.67 -1.71 21.91
CA GLY A 553 -12.31 -2.96 21.22
C GLY A 553 -11.23 -2.74 20.17
N ILE A 554 -11.41 -1.76 19.28
CA ILE A 554 -10.47 -1.49 18.18
C ILE A 554 -9.15 -0.91 18.70
N TYR A 555 -9.19 0.03 19.65
CA TYR A 555 -7.97 0.60 20.24
C TYR A 555 -7.10 -0.48 20.89
N THR A 556 -7.75 -1.43 21.59
CA THR A 556 -7.04 -2.57 22.20
C THR A 556 -6.35 -3.45 21.16
N LEU A 557 -7.01 -3.72 20.02
CA LEU A 557 -6.46 -4.54 18.92
C LEU A 557 -5.40 -3.81 18.07
N LEU A 558 -5.23 -2.51 18.27
CA LEU A 558 -4.22 -1.68 17.59
C LEU A 558 -2.99 -1.39 18.45
N GLN A 559 -2.90 -1.90 19.69
CA GLN A 559 -1.73 -1.72 20.54
C GLN A 559 -0.51 -2.44 19.96
N ASP A 560 0.70 -1.92 20.22
CA ASP A 560 1.96 -2.52 19.77
C ASP A 560 2.23 -3.88 20.43
N LYS A 561 1.70 -4.09 21.62
CA LYS A 561 1.81 -5.35 22.37
C LYS A 561 0.47 -5.69 23.00
N ILE A 562 -0.20 -6.70 22.48
CA ILE A 562 -1.52 -7.12 22.93
C ILE A 562 -1.39 -8.42 23.74
N LYS A 563 -1.87 -8.43 24.97
CA LYS A 563 -1.95 -9.65 25.79
C LYS A 563 -3.19 -10.47 25.42
N THR A 564 -3.12 -11.79 25.52
CA THR A 564 -4.28 -12.70 25.29
C THR A 564 -5.52 -12.26 26.04
N ARG A 565 -5.40 -11.83 27.32
CA ARG A 565 -6.54 -11.30 28.10
C ARG A 565 -7.15 -10.05 27.45
N SER A 566 -6.32 -9.17 26.87
CA SER A 566 -6.81 -7.94 26.21
C SER A 566 -7.58 -8.28 24.94
N ILE A 567 -7.17 -9.30 24.18
CA ILE A 567 -7.94 -9.79 23.03
C ILE A 567 -9.31 -10.29 23.47
N LEU A 568 -9.39 -11.07 24.55
CA LEU A 568 -10.66 -11.56 25.07
C LEU A 568 -11.60 -10.41 25.49
N MET A 569 -11.05 -9.39 26.16
CA MET A 569 -11.85 -8.20 26.53
C MET A 569 -12.35 -7.42 25.31
N SER A 570 -11.52 -7.32 24.27
CA SER A 570 -11.91 -6.74 22.99
C SER A 570 -13.00 -7.55 22.30
N GLU A 571 -12.89 -8.89 22.31
CA GLU A 571 -13.88 -9.81 21.74
C GLU A 571 -15.27 -9.60 22.39
N LEU A 572 -15.32 -9.55 23.72
CA LEU A 572 -16.54 -9.28 24.46
C LEU A 572 -17.13 -7.89 24.13
N ALA A 573 -16.28 -6.88 24.01
CA ALA A 573 -16.71 -5.52 23.71
C ALA A 573 -17.25 -5.40 22.27
N LEU A 574 -16.55 -5.95 21.27
CA LEU A 574 -16.97 -5.91 19.87
C LEU A 574 -18.22 -6.76 19.62
N LYS A 575 -18.31 -7.92 20.24
CA LYS A 575 -19.52 -8.77 20.18
C LYS A 575 -20.72 -8.03 20.80
N LYS A 576 -20.54 -7.42 21.97
CA LYS A 576 -21.57 -6.60 22.59
C LYS A 576 -21.95 -5.41 21.71
N PHE A 577 -20.97 -4.75 21.07
CA PHE A 577 -21.21 -3.67 20.11
C PHE A 577 -22.13 -4.13 18.98
N VAL A 578 -21.85 -5.27 18.34
CA VAL A 578 -22.65 -5.80 17.22
C VAL A 578 -24.09 -6.13 17.67
N ILE A 579 -24.25 -6.77 18.82
CA ILE A 579 -25.58 -7.10 19.39
C ILE A 579 -26.37 -5.81 19.68
N ASP A 580 -25.75 -4.86 20.37
CA ASP A 580 -26.38 -3.60 20.73
C ASP A 580 -26.63 -2.71 19.51
N PHE A 581 -25.79 -2.79 18.46
CA PHE A 581 -25.99 -2.08 17.20
C PHE A 581 -27.35 -2.44 16.57
N GLN A 582 -27.66 -3.73 16.48
CA GLN A 582 -28.95 -4.19 15.95
C GLN A 582 -30.13 -3.68 16.77
N ARG A 583 -30.00 -3.62 18.10
CA ARG A 583 -31.05 -3.11 19.01
C ARG A 583 -31.24 -1.60 18.89
N LEU A 584 -30.14 -0.86 18.74
CA LEU A 584 -30.12 0.60 18.75
C LEU A 584 -30.47 1.21 17.40
N TYR A 585 -29.98 0.61 16.30
CA TYR A 585 -30.09 1.16 14.95
C TYR A 585 -30.96 0.33 14.01
N GLY A 586 -31.45 -0.85 14.44
CA GLY A 586 -32.32 -1.73 13.66
C GLY A 586 -31.59 -2.72 12.77
N LYS A 587 -32.34 -3.76 12.34
CA LYS A 587 -31.79 -4.86 11.52
C LYS A 587 -31.35 -4.40 10.11
N ASP A 588 -32.02 -3.41 9.55
CA ASP A 588 -31.74 -2.90 8.20
C ASP A 588 -30.36 -2.23 8.11
N ASN A 589 -29.85 -1.72 9.23
CA ASN A 589 -28.53 -1.12 9.34
C ASN A 589 -27.40 -2.12 9.66
N MET A 590 -27.69 -3.41 9.78
CA MET A 590 -26.71 -4.47 10.00
C MET A 590 -25.98 -4.78 8.70
N THR A 591 -25.00 -3.97 8.35
CA THR A 591 -24.18 -4.14 7.15
C THR A 591 -23.14 -5.25 7.33
N PHE A 592 -22.55 -5.68 6.23
CA PHE A 592 -21.42 -6.61 6.23
C PHE A 592 -20.24 -6.13 7.10
N ASN A 593 -19.93 -4.81 7.08
CA ASN A 593 -18.86 -4.25 7.89
C ASN A 593 -19.12 -4.36 9.40
N ILE A 594 -20.38 -4.21 9.84
CA ILE A 594 -20.75 -4.44 11.25
C ILE A 594 -20.54 -5.92 11.61
N HIS A 595 -20.96 -6.83 10.74
CA HIS A 595 -20.78 -8.27 10.94
C HIS A 595 -19.30 -8.66 11.01
N LEU A 596 -18.44 -8.10 10.15
CA LEU A 596 -17.01 -8.41 10.14
C LEU A 596 -16.28 -8.12 11.45
N LEU A 597 -16.79 -7.21 12.29
CA LEU A 597 -16.21 -6.94 13.61
C LEU A 597 -16.17 -8.20 14.50
N THR A 598 -17.09 -9.14 14.30
CA THR A 598 -17.12 -10.42 15.05
C THR A 598 -15.93 -11.32 14.74
N HIS A 599 -15.25 -11.10 13.61
CA HIS A 599 -14.09 -11.88 13.16
C HIS A 599 -12.74 -11.19 13.43
N SER A 600 -12.75 -9.89 13.83
CA SER A 600 -11.52 -9.10 13.99
C SER A 600 -10.58 -9.64 15.05
N THR A 601 -11.09 -10.13 16.17
CA THR A 601 -10.26 -10.67 17.26
C THR A 601 -9.61 -12.00 16.91
N GLN A 602 -10.30 -12.84 16.14
CA GLN A 602 -9.75 -14.09 15.64
C GLN A 602 -8.59 -13.82 14.67
N SER A 603 -8.77 -12.83 13.78
CA SER A 603 -7.71 -12.38 12.87
C SER A 603 -6.46 -11.90 13.63
N VAL A 604 -6.65 -11.16 14.74
CA VAL A 604 -5.53 -10.72 15.59
C VAL A 604 -4.82 -11.90 16.28
N LYS A 605 -5.55 -12.93 16.70
CA LYS A 605 -4.94 -14.17 17.21
C LYS A 605 -4.10 -14.85 16.13
N HIS A 606 -4.62 -14.91 14.89
CA HIS A 606 -3.92 -15.57 13.78
C HIS A 606 -2.70 -14.79 13.30
N TRP A 607 -2.78 -13.46 13.17
CA TRP A 607 -1.81 -12.65 12.42
C TRP A 607 -1.31 -11.40 13.16
N GLY A 608 -1.52 -11.31 14.48
CA GLY A 608 -1.05 -10.17 15.27
C GLY A 608 -1.93 -8.92 15.16
N PRO A 609 -1.45 -7.76 15.64
CA PRO A 609 -2.23 -6.51 15.74
C PRO A 609 -2.81 -6.04 14.41
N LEU A 610 -3.97 -5.40 14.44
CA LEU A 610 -4.67 -4.89 13.24
C LEU A 610 -3.81 -3.94 12.39
N TRP A 611 -2.90 -3.17 13.00
CA TRP A 611 -2.02 -2.27 12.26
C TRP A 611 -0.99 -3.02 11.40
N ALA A 612 -0.60 -4.24 11.81
CA ALA A 612 0.43 -5.03 11.13
C ALA A 612 -0.06 -5.61 9.80
N THR A 613 -1.37 -5.84 9.68
CA THR A 613 -2.02 -6.39 8.50
C THR A 613 -2.86 -5.38 7.71
N SER A 614 -2.77 -4.09 8.04
CA SER A 614 -3.55 -3.03 7.41
C SER A 614 -3.08 -2.68 6.00
N THR A 615 -4.01 -2.32 5.12
CA THR A 615 -3.75 -1.90 3.73
C THR A 615 -3.15 -0.51 3.58
N PHE A 616 -3.02 0.30 4.65
CA PHE A 616 -2.53 1.68 4.54
C PHE A 616 -1.21 1.83 3.76
N ALA A 617 -0.28 0.90 3.92
CA ALA A 617 0.98 0.94 3.18
C ALA A 617 0.79 0.64 1.69
N PHE A 618 -0.04 -0.35 1.36
CA PHE A 618 -0.37 -0.72 -0.02
C PHE A 618 -1.13 0.39 -0.74
N GLU A 619 -2.12 1.01 -0.07
CA GLU A 619 -2.87 2.15 -0.58
C GLU A 619 -1.97 3.37 -0.83
N SER A 620 -1.04 3.65 0.10
CA SER A 620 -0.06 4.72 -0.08
C SER A 620 0.85 4.45 -1.28
N ASN A 621 1.30 3.20 -1.47
CA ASN A 621 2.09 2.82 -2.63
C ASN A 621 1.27 2.87 -3.92
N MET A 622 -0.01 2.46 -3.89
CA MET A 622 -0.93 2.63 -5.02
C MET A 622 -1.00 4.08 -5.48
N GLY A 623 -1.19 5.03 -4.54
CA GLY A 623 -1.15 6.45 -4.83
C GLY A 623 0.20 6.93 -5.40
N THR A 624 1.30 6.25 -5.07
CA THR A 624 2.63 6.52 -5.63
C THR A 624 2.75 5.97 -7.06
N LEU A 625 2.31 4.74 -7.30
CA LEU A 625 2.31 4.11 -8.63
C LEU A 625 1.51 4.96 -9.64
N LEU A 626 0.37 5.52 -9.23
CA LEU A 626 -0.45 6.39 -10.05
C LEU A 626 0.21 7.73 -10.40
N LYS A 627 1.35 8.08 -9.81
CA LYS A 627 2.15 9.26 -10.18
C LYS A 627 3.27 8.94 -11.17
N TYR A 628 3.55 7.67 -11.45
CA TYR A 628 4.70 7.23 -12.24
C TYR A 628 4.47 7.25 -13.75
N PHE A 629 3.29 7.60 -14.22
CA PHE A 629 3.02 7.74 -15.65
C PHE A 629 2.58 9.18 -15.99
N HIS A 630 2.85 9.58 -17.22
CA HIS A 630 2.56 10.94 -17.74
C HIS A 630 1.67 10.90 -18.98
N GLY A 631 1.82 9.89 -19.84
CA GLY A 631 1.04 9.71 -21.05
C GLY A 631 -0.07 8.69 -20.86
N THR A 632 -1.00 8.61 -21.82
CA THR A 632 -2.10 7.64 -21.82
C THR A 632 -1.72 6.31 -22.47
N GLN A 633 -0.57 6.23 -23.13
CA GLN A 633 -0.10 5.03 -23.81
C GLN A 633 0.90 4.27 -22.95
N TYR A 634 0.85 2.95 -23.03
CA TYR A 634 1.75 2.04 -22.31
C TYR A 634 1.87 2.34 -20.82
N VAL A 635 0.77 2.80 -20.19
CA VAL A 635 0.72 3.15 -18.76
C VAL A 635 1.37 2.10 -17.86
N PRO A 636 1.10 0.78 -18.00
CA PRO A 636 1.74 -0.21 -17.14
C PRO A 636 3.25 -0.25 -17.29
N SER A 637 3.79 -0.06 -18.51
CA SER A 637 5.24 -0.05 -18.75
C SER A 637 5.93 1.16 -18.14
N GLN A 638 5.29 2.35 -18.21
CA GLN A 638 5.80 3.56 -17.55
C GLN A 638 5.88 3.35 -16.03
N ILE A 639 4.81 2.81 -15.42
CA ILE A 639 4.76 2.53 -13.98
C ILE A 639 5.82 1.49 -13.58
N ALA A 640 5.89 0.36 -14.29
CA ALA A 640 6.82 -0.72 -13.96
C ALA A 640 8.28 -0.27 -14.09
N ARG A 641 8.63 0.46 -15.16
CA ARG A 641 9.98 0.98 -15.38
C ARG A 641 10.39 1.95 -14.27
N HIS A 642 9.54 2.95 -13.96
CA HIS A 642 9.82 3.91 -12.89
C HIS A 642 9.99 3.20 -11.54
N PHE A 643 9.10 2.26 -11.22
CA PHE A 643 9.15 1.46 -10.00
C PHE A 643 10.47 0.68 -9.87
N LEU A 644 10.90 0.00 -10.92
CA LEU A 644 12.13 -0.78 -10.92
C LEU A 644 13.39 0.10 -10.84
N LEU A 645 13.45 1.18 -11.65
CA LEU A 645 14.57 2.13 -11.61
C LEU A 645 14.73 2.78 -10.23
N TRP A 646 13.61 3.16 -9.59
CA TRP A 646 13.64 3.71 -8.23
C TRP A 646 14.28 2.73 -7.23
N ARG A 647 13.98 1.46 -7.34
CA ARG A 647 14.54 0.41 -6.48
C ARG A 647 16.01 0.15 -6.72
N GLU A 648 16.49 0.31 -7.96
CA GLU A 648 17.90 0.10 -8.30
C GLU A 648 18.84 1.23 -7.82
N LEU A 649 18.33 2.42 -7.53
CA LEU A 649 19.15 3.57 -7.16
C LEU A 649 20.15 3.30 -6.03
N PRO A 650 19.80 2.67 -4.89
CA PRO A 650 20.73 2.43 -3.80
C PRO A 650 21.89 1.50 -4.20
N GLU A 651 21.60 0.49 -5.00
CA GLU A 651 22.62 -0.44 -5.49
C GLU A 651 23.54 0.23 -6.51
N LYS A 652 22.98 0.98 -7.46
CA LYS A 652 23.75 1.77 -8.42
C LYS A 652 24.66 2.80 -7.75
N ALA A 653 24.18 3.43 -6.67
CA ALA A 653 24.99 4.36 -5.89
C ALA A 653 26.22 3.68 -5.25
N LYS A 654 26.10 2.41 -4.85
CA LYS A 654 27.25 1.62 -4.36
C LYS A 654 28.21 1.23 -5.47
N GLN A 655 27.67 0.73 -6.60
CA GLN A 655 28.47 0.28 -7.74
C GLN A 655 29.27 1.41 -8.38
N THR A 656 28.77 2.64 -8.36
CA THR A 656 29.41 3.81 -8.97
C THR A 656 30.55 4.38 -8.13
N ASN A 657 30.88 3.79 -6.96
CA ASN A 657 31.93 4.29 -6.06
C ASN A 657 31.80 5.82 -5.76
N THR A 658 30.60 6.22 -5.37
CA THR A 658 30.23 7.64 -5.27
C THR A 658 30.99 8.38 -4.17
N SER A 659 31.34 9.63 -4.45
CA SER A 659 31.83 10.57 -3.44
C SER A 659 30.77 10.83 -2.34
N VAL A 660 31.22 11.16 -1.13
CA VAL A 660 30.30 11.43 0.02
C VAL A 660 29.24 12.49 -0.30
N LYS A 661 29.58 13.48 -1.15
CA LYS A 661 28.62 14.53 -1.56
C LYS A 661 27.52 13.97 -2.47
N VAL A 662 27.89 13.14 -3.44
CA VAL A 662 26.95 12.52 -4.36
C VAL A 662 26.07 11.51 -3.62
N GLN A 663 26.68 10.67 -2.77
CA GLN A 663 25.92 9.74 -1.93
C GLN A 663 24.90 10.48 -1.06
N SER A 664 25.30 11.56 -0.38
CA SER A 664 24.39 12.38 0.43
C SER A 664 23.26 12.98 -0.39
N PHE A 665 23.51 13.43 -1.62
CA PHE A 665 22.48 13.96 -2.52
C PHE A 665 21.50 12.88 -2.96
N VAL A 666 21.99 11.71 -3.39
CA VAL A 666 21.14 10.60 -3.80
C VAL A 666 20.29 10.10 -2.63
N GLU A 667 20.88 9.97 -1.43
CA GLU A 667 20.14 9.59 -0.24
C GLU A 667 19.09 10.63 0.18
N GLU A 668 19.39 11.91 0.04
CA GLU A 668 18.44 13.01 0.30
C GLU A 668 17.20 12.86 -0.60
N LEU A 669 17.40 12.63 -1.90
CA LEU A 669 16.32 12.44 -2.86
C LEU A 669 15.58 11.12 -2.65
N TYR A 670 16.30 10.02 -2.43
CA TYR A 670 15.71 8.69 -2.26
C TYR A 670 14.85 8.58 -0.99
N PHE A 671 15.40 9.03 0.15
CA PHE A 671 14.70 8.95 1.43
C PHE A 671 13.81 10.16 1.74
N ASN A 672 13.74 11.15 0.86
CA ASN A 672 13.08 12.43 1.15
C ASN A 672 13.60 13.04 2.48
N LYS A 673 14.90 12.87 2.71
CA LYS A 673 15.52 13.47 3.88
C LYS A 673 15.46 14.99 3.68
N ARG A 674 14.58 15.65 4.43
CA ARG A 674 14.64 17.12 4.52
C ARG A 674 16.06 17.49 4.95
N LYS A 675 16.70 18.44 4.26
CA LYS A 675 17.92 19.05 4.80
C LYS A 675 17.58 19.47 6.22
N THR A 676 18.09 18.72 7.19
CA THR A 676 17.97 19.14 8.58
C THR A 676 18.77 20.40 8.64
N ASP A 677 18.08 21.55 8.69
CA ASP A 677 18.70 22.83 9.06
C ASP A 677 19.69 22.53 10.17
N LYS A 678 20.85 23.16 10.10
CA LYS A 678 21.96 23.02 11.04
C LYS A 678 21.52 22.42 12.36
N CYS A 679 21.77 21.13 12.54
CA CYS A 679 21.46 20.42 13.78
C CYS A 679 22.76 20.18 14.54
N GLU A 680 22.73 20.40 15.82
CA GLU A 680 23.81 20.07 16.73
C GLU A 680 23.54 18.69 17.35
N ILE A 681 24.50 17.78 17.23
CA ILE A 681 24.42 16.47 17.86
C ILE A 681 24.77 16.65 19.32
N LEU A 682 23.78 16.48 20.19
CA LEU A 682 23.94 16.64 21.63
C LEU A 682 24.40 15.34 22.28
N ASN A 683 23.91 14.19 21.79
CA ASN A 683 24.40 12.85 22.11
C ASN A 683 23.94 11.87 20.99
N GLU A 684 24.17 10.56 21.18
CA GLU A 684 23.83 9.52 20.19
C GLU A 684 22.34 9.52 19.79
N SER A 685 21.45 9.82 20.74
CA SER A 685 20.00 9.79 20.57
C SER A 685 19.36 11.16 20.35
N VAL A 686 20.07 12.28 20.64
CA VAL A 686 19.48 13.63 20.69
C VAL A 686 20.19 14.58 19.78
N LYS A 687 19.43 15.25 18.90
CA LYS A 687 19.90 16.33 18.03
C LYS A 687 19.05 17.59 18.28
N GLY A 688 19.70 18.73 18.50
CA GLY A 688 19.06 20.04 18.60
C GLY A 688 19.02 20.73 17.23
N PHE A 689 17.91 21.33 16.84
CA PHE A 689 17.79 22.05 15.57
C PHE A 689 18.03 23.56 15.73
N GLY A 690 18.83 24.12 14.84
CA GLY A 690 19.16 25.55 14.80
C GLY A 690 20.41 25.90 15.61
N HIS A 691 20.67 27.18 15.76
CA HIS A 691 21.73 27.74 16.62
C HIS A 691 21.06 28.33 17.87
N PRO A 692 21.09 27.62 19.00
CA PRO A 692 20.44 28.13 20.20
C PRO A 692 21.24 29.34 20.73
N PRO A 693 20.54 30.38 21.19
CA PRO A 693 21.23 31.45 21.97
C PRO A 693 21.68 30.88 23.30
N LEU A 694 22.86 31.26 23.72
CA LEU A 694 23.33 31.02 25.07
C LEU A 694 22.45 31.83 26.05
N GLN A 695 21.84 31.16 27.00
CA GLN A 695 21.05 31.80 28.04
C GLN A 695 21.82 31.78 29.36
N GLU A 696 22.23 32.93 29.85
CA GLU A 696 22.88 33.08 31.13
C GLU A 696 21.89 33.06 32.30
N ASN A 697 20.62 33.41 32.03
CA ASN A 697 19.55 33.45 33.03
C ASN A 697 18.33 32.68 32.58
N ILE A 698 18.06 31.57 33.25
CA ILE A 698 16.78 30.83 33.16
C ILE A 698 15.87 31.21 34.32
N THR A 699 14.56 31.14 34.10
CA THR A 699 13.58 31.42 35.15
C THR A 699 13.76 30.48 36.35
N THR A 700 13.43 30.95 37.53
CA THR A 700 13.50 30.15 38.76
C THR A 700 12.74 28.84 38.67
N SER A 701 11.59 28.81 37.97
CA SER A 701 10.79 27.62 37.73
C SER A 701 11.53 26.58 36.90
N TYR A 702 12.20 26.97 35.81
CA TYR A 702 13.03 26.08 35.01
C TYR A 702 14.26 25.58 35.79
N ARG A 703 14.92 26.46 36.54
CA ARG A 703 16.05 26.09 37.38
C ARG A 703 15.67 25.04 38.41
N LEU A 704 14.52 25.18 39.08
CA LEU A 704 13.97 24.22 40.03
C LEU A 704 13.60 22.89 39.36
N ALA A 705 13.02 22.92 38.18
CA ALA A 705 12.67 21.71 37.43
C ALA A 705 13.91 20.93 37.02
N ILE A 706 14.93 21.59 36.49
CA ILE A 706 16.21 20.97 36.08
C ILE A 706 16.97 20.45 37.32
N ALA A 707 16.96 21.17 38.45
CA ALA A 707 17.61 20.75 39.69
C ALA A 707 17.05 19.44 40.26
N LYS A 708 15.80 19.07 39.92
CA LYS A 708 15.22 17.77 40.27
C LYS A 708 15.84 16.61 39.47
N LEU A 709 16.38 16.90 38.28
CA LEU A 709 16.91 15.89 37.37
C LEU A 709 18.45 15.84 37.38
N CYS A 710 19.13 16.96 37.64
CA CYS A 710 20.58 17.11 37.58
C CYS A 710 21.12 17.66 38.90
N ARG A 711 22.10 16.98 39.51
CA ARG A 711 22.73 17.40 40.79
C ARG A 711 23.67 18.62 40.66
N ASN A 712 24.28 18.80 39.47
CA ASN A 712 25.21 19.92 39.18
C ASN A 712 24.61 20.76 38.05
N LEU A 713 24.10 21.93 38.36
CA LEU A 713 23.60 22.92 37.41
C LEU A 713 24.72 23.92 37.08
N GLY A 714 25.11 23.97 35.82
CA GLY A 714 25.92 25.06 35.28
C GLY A 714 25.18 26.39 35.29
N ASN A 715 25.89 27.49 35.06
CA ASN A 715 25.29 28.82 34.96
C ASN A 715 24.85 29.19 33.54
N CYS A 716 25.26 28.40 32.54
CA CYS A 716 24.96 28.64 31.12
C CYS A 716 24.13 27.48 30.57
N PHE A 717 23.09 27.82 29.79
CA PHE A 717 22.16 26.87 29.22
C PHE A 717 21.97 27.14 27.73
N TRP A 718 21.90 26.07 26.93
CA TRP A 718 21.50 26.16 25.54
C TRP A 718 20.02 25.80 25.44
N SER A 719 19.25 26.63 24.75
CA SER A 719 17.79 26.45 24.60
C SER A 719 17.43 26.23 23.14
N TYR A 720 16.97 25.05 22.80
CA TYR A 720 16.52 24.70 21.46
C TYR A 720 15.00 24.73 21.39
N ASN A 721 14.46 25.21 20.29
CA ASN A 721 13.03 25.19 20.01
C ASN A 721 12.55 23.86 19.41
N ARG A 722 13.46 23.07 18.88
CA ARG A 722 13.19 21.73 18.32
C ARG A 722 14.29 20.76 18.72
N PHE A 723 13.89 19.53 19.00
CA PHE A 723 14.78 18.40 19.23
C PHE A 723 14.35 17.19 18.44
N LEU A 724 15.30 16.39 17.98
CA LEU A 724 15.08 15.02 17.55
C LEU A 724 15.60 14.13 18.67
N VAL A 725 14.73 13.30 19.23
CA VAL A 725 15.08 12.32 20.28
C VAL A 725 14.62 10.96 19.80
N ASP A 726 15.52 10.00 19.62
CA ASP A 726 15.24 8.64 19.14
C ASP A 726 14.34 8.59 17.90
N GLY A 727 14.58 9.48 16.94
CA GLY A 727 13.79 9.58 15.70
C GLY A 727 12.49 10.37 15.79
N VAL A 728 12.10 10.85 16.98
CA VAL A 728 10.90 11.67 17.23
C VAL A 728 11.27 13.14 17.33
N VAL A 729 10.56 14.00 16.60
CA VAL A 729 10.77 15.46 16.66
C VAL A 729 9.87 16.10 17.71
N TYR A 730 10.48 16.76 18.68
CA TYR A 730 9.80 17.54 19.72
C TYR A 730 9.92 19.03 19.42
N HIS A 731 8.85 19.77 19.62
CA HIS A 731 8.78 21.22 19.38
C HIS A 731 8.45 21.95 20.69
N SER A 732 9.07 23.12 20.90
CA SER A 732 8.63 24.04 21.94
C SER A 732 7.33 24.75 21.53
N GLN A 733 6.58 25.22 22.51
CA GLN A 733 5.37 26.03 22.27
C GLN A 733 5.62 27.27 21.39
N LYS A 734 6.81 27.85 21.44
CA LYS A 734 7.21 29.00 20.63
C LYS A 734 7.44 28.66 19.17
N TYR A 735 7.65 27.39 18.85
CA TYR A 735 7.93 26.92 17.50
C TYR A 735 6.69 26.40 16.77
N ASP A 736 5.49 26.63 17.28
CA ASP A 736 4.25 26.18 16.65
C ASP A 736 3.97 26.97 15.36
N ARG A 737 4.57 26.56 14.25
CA ARG A 737 4.39 27.19 12.94
C ARG A 737 2.96 27.16 12.45
N LEU A 738 2.25 26.07 12.74
CA LEU A 738 0.95 25.83 12.15
C LEU A 738 -0.21 26.29 13.03
N LYS A 739 0.06 26.64 14.29
CA LYS A 739 -0.95 27.03 15.28
C LYS A 739 -2.11 26.04 15.46
N LYS A 740 -2.10 24.94 14.68
CA LYS A 740 -3.11 23.89 14.62
C LYS A 740 -2.64 22.56 15.23
N ARG A 741 -1.33 22.41 15.54
CA ARG A 741 -0.75 21.19 16.09
C ARG A 741 -0.33 21.39 17.54
N TYR A 742 -0.33 20.30 18.30
CA TYR A 742 0.07 20.29 19.69
C TYR A 742 1.61 20.35 19.81
N ASN A 743 2.11 21.08 20.81
CA ASN A 743 3.52 21.12 21.15
C ASN A 743 3.77 20.23 22.35
N SER A 744 4.77 19.36 22.24
CA SER A 744 5.34 18.64 23.36
C SER A 744 6.45 19.47 23.96
N GLY A 745 6.19 20.25 24.94
CA GLY A 745 7.26 21.00 25.58
C GLY A 745 6.90 21.47 26.96
#